data_b0ffcbbbaa602f8252d22fd4c8905c2b
#
_entry.id   b0ffcbbbaa602f8252d22fd4c8905c2b
#
_cell.length_a   1.000
_cell.length_b   1.000
_cell.length_c   1.000
_cell.angle_alpha   90.00
_cell.angle_beta   90.00
_cell.angle_gamma   90.00
#
_symmetry.space_group_name_H-M   'P 1'
#
loop_
_entity.id
_entity.type
_entity.pdbx_description
1 polymer ?
#
loop_
_entity_poly.entity_id
_entity_poly.type
_entity_poly.pdbx_seq_one_letter_code
_entity_poly.pdbx_strand_id
1 'polypeptide(L)'
;MNRRAWIVSLSALAAAAITAADKPTPCKAAPMLTEWGEKVTSDNAWRVYPRPQMVRPNWTCLNGDWDYAITSVTNTPGRPEKWDGKIRVPYPLESTLSGVGRFLEADEFLWYTRSITVHPKKGFRTLLHFDGVDFRAQVYIGHNEVTDVPHAGAQEPFTLDITDYVWDGENELTVCVWDPTDGFIQSRGKQERKPYGCHYTRVSGIWQSVWLEEVPETYIVDYTVTPDIDNGTVQFRFKLSEFSLKTAKSGMEGRVSIRRAGEQLACGTFGLDGECTVKLPAPVQLWSPEAPNLYDFTAEYGSDRITGYFGMRKFEVKKDAKGILRFHLNNQMYYPLGTLDQGWWPDGLLTPPSEEAMRFDIETLKKCGFNMMRKHIKVEPRRYYALCDKIGILVFQDLPCCAASSRSPMGPEIVKSYGFQRYEMKAMMDNLGKVTSIVAWIPYNEGWGQPGEHLTHAMLDFVRRYDRTRIVSGPSGCWDWEGGHLLPEGWKWEKRVETKHKPTGVCEAADTVDMHLYRGPTMFAVNDRRASFLGEFGGLGHAVSNHVWQSERKIWGYQGMEDTATREGLLKTYLGLMDQVKDLAAKGLAGSVYTQTTDVENEVNGLLTYDRKVLKYDAAALRKAHQSIISAAEGR
;
A
#
# COMPACT_ATOMS: atom_id res chain seq x y z
N MET A 1 -11.55 -31.88 -14.71
CA MET A 1 -12.52 -31.47 -13.69
C MET A 1 -13.31 -30.30 -14.24
N ASN A 2 -14.63 -30.39 -14.21
CA ASN A 2 -15.52 -29.55 -15.01
C ASN A 2 -15.48 -28.10 -14.53
N ARG A 3 -15.02 -27.14 -15.37
CA ARG A 3 -14.88 -25.69 -15.08
C ARG A 3 -16.16 -25.03 -14.55
N ARG A 4 -17.33 -25.55 -14.90
CA ARG A 4 -18.65 -25.08 -14.42
C ARG A 4 -18.94 -25.37 -12.95
N ALA A 5 -18.26 -26.33 -12.33
CA ALA A 5 -18.53 -26.74 -10.93
C ALA A 5 -17.98 -25.73 -9.89
N TRP A 6 -16.99 -24.90 -10.26
CA TRP A 6 -16.40 -23.93 -9.34
C TRP A 6 -17.23 -22.65 -9.16
N ILE A 7 -17.95 -22.24 -10.18
CA ILE A 7 -18.84 -21.06 -10.11
C ILE A 7 -20.12 -21.42 -9.33
N VAL A 8 -20.63 -22.64 -9.53
CA VAL A 8 -21.84 -23.12 -8.85
C VAL A 8 -21.60 -23.44 -7.37
N SER A 9 -20.40 -23.90 -6.97
CA SER A 9 -20.11 -24.21 -5.56
C SER A 9 -19.90 -22.97 -4.68
N LEU A 10 -19.56 -21.82 -5.27
CA LEU A 10 -19.44 -20.53 -4.54
C LEU A 10 -20.79 -19.83 -4.37
N SER A 11 -21.70 -19.95 -5.33
CA SER A 11 -23.08 -19.45 -5.18
C SER A 11 -23.85 -20.19 -4.07
N ALA A 12 -23.59 -21.47 -3.85
CA ALA A 12 -24.25 -22.25 -2.79
C ALA A 12 -23.74 -21.95 -1.37
N LEU A 13 -22.49 -21.48 -1.22
CA LEU A 13 -21.92 -21.09 0.08
C LEU A 13 -22.28 -19.64 0.48
N ALA A 14 -22.48 -18.75 -0.49
CA ALA A 14 -22.92 -17.38 -0.24
C ALA A 14 -24.44 -17.30 0.08
N ALA A 15 -25.24 -18.20 -0.47
CA ALA A 15 -26.71 -18.19 -0.32
C ALA A 15 -27.23 -18.51 1.10
N ALA A 16 -26.39 -19.06 1.98
CA ALA A 16 -26.83 -19.48 3.34
C ALA A 16 -26.87 -18.35 4.38
N ALA A 17 -26.47 -17.10 4.03
CA ALA A 17 -26.41 -15.97 4.96
C ALA A 17 -27.20 -14.72 4.51
N ILE A 18 -27.94 -14.76 3.40
CA ILE A 18 -28.60 -13.58 2.83
C ILE A 18 -30.09 -13.62 3.17
N THR A 19 -30.50 -12.85 4.17
CA THR A 19 -31.92 -12.53 4.44
C THR A 19 -32.28 -11.25 3.71
N ALA A 20 -33.34 -11.32 2.87
CA ALA A 20 -34.14 -10.26 2.26
C ALA A 20 -33.38 -9.05 1.67
N ALA A 21 -33.52 -8.91 0.36
CA ALA A 21 -33.04 -7.77 -0.41
C ALA A 21 -33.65 -6.45 0.09
N ASP A 22 -32.86 -5.68 0.84
CA ASP A 22 -33.06 -4.24 0.95
C ASP A 22 -32.72 -3.60 -0.40
N LYS A 23 -33.50 -2.59 -0.79
CA LYS A 23 -33.26 -1.83 -2.03
C LYS A 23 -31.81 -1.27 -2.01
N PRO A 24 -31.16 -1.12 -3.19
CA PRO A 24 -29.80 -0.57 -3.27
C PRO A 24 -29.67 0.69 -2.42
N THR A 25 -28.78 0.64 -1.44
CA THR A 25 -28.57 1.77 -0.52
C THR A 25 -27.67 2.79 -1.25
N PRO A 26 -28.15 4.01 -1.54
CA PRO A 26 -27.27 5.03 -2.08
C PRO A 26 -26.18 5.36 -1.06
N CYS A 27 -24.97 5.64 -1.53
CA CYS A 27 -23.89 6.16 -0.70
C CYS A 27 -24.28 7.58 -0.26
N LYS A 28 -24.79 7.71 0.96
CA LYS A 28 -25.40 8.96 1.50
C LYS A 28 -24.38 9.96 2.07
N ALA A 29 -23.12 9.89 1.68
CA ALA A 29 -22.23 10.97 2.07
C ALA A 29 -22.52 12.22 1.25
N ALA A 30 -22.68 13.36 1.88
CA ALA A 30 -22.67 14.63 1.15
C ALA A 30 -21.34 14.74 0.39
N PRO A 31 -21.35 15.12 -0.90
CA PRO A 31 -20.14 15.15 -1.68
C PRO A 31 -19.16 16.18 -1.11
N MET A 32 -18.11 15.68 -0.44
CA MET A 32 -16.96 16.48 -0.05
C MET A 32 -15.89 16.30 -1.12
N LEU A 33 -15.43 17.38 -1.70
CA LEU A 33 -14.39 17.37 -2.72
C LEU A 33 -13.13 18.04 -2.22
N THR A 34 -11.99 17.48 -2.59
CA THR A 34 -10.71 18.18 -2.52
C THR A 34 -10.60 19.16 -3.67
N GLU A 35 -9.66 20.11 -3.61
CA GLU A 35 -9.43 21.06 -4.71
C GLU A 35 -8.98 20.36 -6.02
N TRP A 36 -8.39 19.17 -5.91
CA TRP A 36 -8.01 18.33 -7.05
C TRP A 36 -9.19 17.55 -7.59
N GLY A 37 -10.05 17.01 -6.72
CA GLY A 37 -11.26 16.29 -7.10
C GLY A 37 -12.25 17.18 -7.87
N GLU A 38 -12.35 18.46 -7.52
CA GLU A 38 -13.16 19.45 -8.25
C GLU A 38 -12.74 19.62 -9.73
N LYS A 39 -11.50 19.25 -10.08
CA LYS A 39 -10.92 19.38 -11.43
C LYS A 39 -10.91 18.08 -12.23
N VAL A 40 -11.31 16.95 -11.63
CA VAL A 40 -11.30 15.65 -12.30
C VAL A 40 -12.38 15.58 -13.38
N THR A 41 -11.96 15.18 -14.57
CA THR A 41 -12.82 14.90 -15.72
C THR A 41 -12.47 13.53 -16.31
N SER A 42 -13.29 13.05 -17.27
CA SER A 42 -12.96 11.84 -18.03
C SER A 42 -11.61 11.94 -18.76
N ASP A 43 -11.25 13.14 -19.23
CA ASP A 43 -10.07 13.35 -20.06
C ASP A 43 -8.77 13.44 -19.27
N ASN A 44 -8.83 13.76 -17.96
CA ASN A 44 -7.65 13.88 -17.10
C ASN A 44 -7.56 12.82 -16.00
N ALA A 45 -8.53 11.89 -15.88
CA ALA A 45 -8.54 10.83 -14.89
C ALA A 45 -7.31 9.92 -15.02
N TRP A 46 -6.29 10.19 -14.22
CA TRP A 46 -5.05 9.39 -14.15
C TRP A 46 -4.43 9.05 -15.51
N ARG A 47 -4.29 10.04 -16.41
CA ARG A 47 -3.71 9.88 -17.75
C ARG A 47 -2.17 9.83 -17.79
N VAL A 48 -1.54 9.60 -16.65
CA VAL A 48 -0.09 9.50 -16.49
C VAL A 48 0.37 8.06 -16.50
N TYR A 49 1.62 7.80 -16.94
CA TYR A 49 2.18 6.44 -16.97
C TYR A 49 2.18 5.81 -15.55
N PRO A 50 1.56 4.64 -15.36
CA PRO A 50 1.28 4.16 -14.00
C PRO A 50 2.48 3.60 -13.23
N ARG A 51 3.54 3.16 -13.92
CA ARG A 51 4.68 2.40 -13.37
C ARG A 51 6.02 3.14 -13.53
N PRO A 52 6.26 4.29 -12.85
CA PRO A 52 7.45 5.12 -13.07
C PRO A 52 8.78 4.45 -12.71
N GLN A 53 8.77 3.34 -11.95
CA GLN A 53 9.97 2.55 -11.65
C GLN A 53 10.42 1.69 -12.84
N MET A 54 9.55 1.42 -13.82
CA MET A 54 9.85 0.61 -15.00
C MET A 54 9.05 1.13 -16.19
N VAL A 55 9.66 1.95 -17.02
CA VAL A 55 8.98 2.71 -18.08
C VAL A 55 9.31 2.17 -19.45
N ARG A 56 8.28 2.03 -20.29
CA ARG A 56 8.36 1.86 -21.75
C ARG A 56 7.56 2.95 -22.46
N PRO A 57 7.95 3.35 -23.68
CA PRO A 57 7.26 4.39 -24.44
C PRO A 57 5.93 3.93 -25.05
N ASN A 58 5.81 2.65 -25.40
CA ASN A 58 4.67 2.09 -26.14
C ASN A 58 3.57 1.62 -25.18
N TRP A 59 2.74 2.55 -24.74
CA TRP A 59 1.63 2.27 -23.83
C TRP A 59 0.41 3.12 -24.14
N THR A 60 -0.75 2.66 -23.73
CA THR A 60 -2.03 3.37 -23.91
C THR A 60 -2.83 3.34 -22.61
N CYS A 61 -3.25 4.52 -22.13
CA CYS A 61 -4.11 4.65 -20.96
C CYS A 61 -5.55 4.27 -21.30
N LEU A 62 -6.14 3.40 -20.49
CA LEU A 62 -7.55 3.00 -20.63
C LEU A 62 -8.45 3.61 -19.54
N ASN A 63 -7.94 4.53 -18.72
CA ASN A 63 -8.78 5.25 -17.76
C ASN A 63 -9.77 6.21 -18.46
N GLY A 64 -10.71 6.75 -17.70
CA GLY A 64 -11.78 7.61 -18.20
C GLY A 64 -13.13 6.91 -18.17
N ASP A 65 -14.08 7.35 -18.96
CA ASP A 65 -15.44 6.82 -18.90
C ASP A 65 -15.55 5.44 -19.58
N TRP A 66 -16.14 4.49 -18.86
CA TRP A 66 -16.53 3.17 -19.32
C TRP A 66 -18.04 3.02 -19.18
N ASP A 67 -18.68 2.14 -19.97
CA ASP A 67 -20.04 1.71 -19.68
C ASP A 67 -20.02 0.73 -18.51
N TYR A 68 -21.03 0.82 -17.62
CA TYR A 68 -21.17 -0.13 -16.51
C TYR A 68 -22.58 -0.68 -16.41
N ALA A 69 -22.71 -1.86 -15.81
CA ALA A 69 -23.99 -2.45 -15.41
C ALA A 69 -23.82 -3.24 -14.12
N ILE A 70 -24.91 -3.38 -13.35
CA ILE A 70 -24.94 -4.20 -12.14
C ILE A 70 -25.98 -5.29 -12.33
N THR A 71 -25.57 -6.56 -12.11
CA THR A 71 -26.44 -7.73 -12.26
C THR A 71 -26.43 -8.59 -11.00
N SER A 72 -27.53 -9.29 -10.72
CA SER A 72 -27.59 -10.22 -9.61
C SER A 72 -26.80 -11.51 -9.87
N VAL A 73 -26.11 -12.06 -8.85
CA VAL A 73 -25.42 -13.35 -8.91
C VAL A 73 -26.38 -14.55 -9.06
N THR A 74 -27.67 -14.38 -8.75
CA THR A 74 -28.67 -15.45 -8.85
C THR A 74 -29.04 -15.77 -10.29
N ASN A 75 -28.89 -14.83 -11.19
CA ASN A 75 -28.95 -15.08 -12.62
C ASN A 75 -27.54 -15.52 -13.03
N THR A 76 -27.37 -16.73 -13.54
CA THR A 76 -26.08 -17.22 -14.08
C THR A 76 -25.32 -16.04 -14.67
N PRO A 77 -24.03 -15.79 -14.35
CA PRO A 77 -23.36 -14.57 -14.75
C PRO A 77 -23.31 -14.47 -16.28
N GLY A 78 -24.41 -14.01 -16.82
CA GLY A 78 -24.54 -13.63 -18.22
C GLY A 78 -24.10 -12.19 -18.35
N ARG A 79 -23.34 -11.89 -19.38
CA ARG A 79 -23.02 -10.53 -19.77
C ARG A 79 -24.31 -9.71 -19.85
N PRO A 80 -24.33 -8.47 -19.32
CA PRO A 80 -25.55 -7.65 -19.38
C PRO A 80 -25.95 -7.34 -20.83
N GLU A 81 -27.23 -7.41 -21.11
CA GLU A 81 -27.79 -7.00 -22.41
C GLU A 81 -27.88 -5.48 -22.54
N LYS A 82 -27.93 -4.77 -21.40
CA LYS A 82 -28.03 -3.31 -21.31
C LYS A 82 -27.06 -2.78 -20.27
N TRP A 83 -26.51 -1.62 -20.55
CA TRP A 83 -25.63 -0.87 -19.66
C TRP A 83 -26.44 0.17 -18.89
N ASP A 84 -26.14 0.32 -17.58
CA ASP A 84 -26.87 1.23 -16.69
C ASP A 84 -26.43 2.68 -16.85
N GLY A 85 -25.21 2.92 -17.34
CA GLY A 85 -24.66 4.26 -17.55
C GLY A 85 -23.15 4.28 -17.73
N LYS A 86 -22.54 5.41 -17.38
CA LYS A 86 -21.08 5.60 -17.41
C LYS A 86 -20.50 5.60 -15.99
N ILE A 87 -19.33 5.00 -15.86
CA ILE A 87 -18.50 5.02 -14.67
C ILE A 87 -17.10 5.52 -15.03
N ARG A 88 -16.53 6.41 -14.21
CA ARG A 88 -15.19 6.93 -14.47
C ARG A 88 -14.13 6.09 -13.78
N VAL A 89 -13.37 5.33 -14.58
CA VAL A 89 -12.18 4.56 -14.14
C VAL A 89 -10.99 5.52 -14.02
N PRO A 90 -10.17 5.44 -12.96
CA PRO A 90 -10.09 4.36 -11.97
C PRO A 90 -10.74 4.70 -10.61
N TYR A 91 -11.87 5.35 -10.59
CA TYR A 91 -12.53 5.65 -9.32
C TYR A 91 -13.55 4.55 -8.98
N PRO A 92 -13.53 3.99 -7.74
CA PRO A 92 -14.41 2.89 -7.36
C PRO A 92 -15.87 3.31 -7.38
N LEU A 93 -16.76 2.33 -7.56
CA LEU A 93 -18.20 2.50 -7.74
C LEU A 93 -18.83 3.45 -6.72
N GLU A 94 -18.41 3.36 -5.46
CA GLU A 94 -18.94 4.09 -4.32
C GLU A 94 -18.49 5.55 -4.25
N SER A 95 -17.41 5.89 -4.94
CA SER A 95 -16.80 7.23 -4.87
C SER A 95 -17.60 8.28 -5.65
N THR A 96 -17.52 9.54 -5.19
CA THR A 96 -18.09 10.68 -5.92
C THR A 96 -17.46 10.83 -7.30
N LEU A 97 -16.15 10.61 -7.42
CA LEU A 97 -15.42 10.78 -8.68
C LEU A 97 -15.74 9.71 -9.73
N SER A 98 -16.32 8.56 -9.34
CA SER A 98 -16.80 7.57 -10.30
C SER A 98 -17.99 8.08 -11.12
N GLY A 99 -18.75 9.03 -10.57
CA GLY A 99 -20.00 9.52 -11.12
C GLY A 99 -21.22 8.63 -10.82
N VAL A 100 -21.06 7.52 -10.07
CA VAL A 100 -22.14 6.58 -9.73
C VAL A 100 -22.57 6.71 -8.27
N GLY A 101 -21.65 6.59 -7.30
CA GLY A 101 -21.93 6.79 -5.88
C GLY A 101 -22.90 5.75 -5.28
N ARG A 102 -22.75 4.48 -5.65
CA ARG A 102 -23.60 3.35 -5.21
C ARG A 102 -22.75 2.26 -4.58
N PHE A 103 -23.24 1.62 -3.52
CA PHE A 103 -22.64 0.40 -2.97
C PHE A 103 -22.91 -0.83 -3.85
N LEU A 104 -21.90 -1.67 -4.04
CA LEU A 104 -22.05 -3.01 -4.60
C LEU A 104 -22.44 -3.95 -3.44
N GLU A 105 -23.49 -4.76 -3.65
CA GLU A 105 -23.90 -5.76 -2.67
C GLU A 105 -23.23 -7.11 -2.95
N ALA A 106 -23.11 -7.96 -1.91
CA ALA A 106 -22.40 -9.25 -2.02
C ALA A 106 -23.04 -10.26 -2.99
N ASP A 107 -24.31 -10.04 -3.35
CA ASP A 107 -25.08 -10.81 -4.34
C ASP A 107 -25.16 -10.13 -5.71
N GLU A 108 -24.27 -9.16 -5.97
CA GLU A 108 -24.20 -8.43 -7.24
C GLU A 108 -22.85 -8.61 -7.93
N PHE A 109 -22.88 -8.51 -9.27
CA PHE A 109 -21.72 -8.34 -10.14
C PHE A 109 -21.69 -6.94 -10.72
N LEU A 110 -20.52 -6.30 -10.69
CA LEU A 110 -20.24 -5.04 -11.37
C LEU A 110 -19.55 -5.34 -12.70
N TRP A 111 -20.17 -4.93 -13.79
CA TRP A 111 -19.66 -5.07 -15.13
C TRP A 111 -19.16 -3.73 -15.66
N TYR A 112 -18.05 -3.80 -16.39
CA TYR A 112 -17.48 -2.68 -17.12
C TYR A 112 -17.30 -3.08 -18.58
N THR A 113 -17.47 -2.14 -19.51
CA THR A 113 -17.06 -2.35 -20.91
C THR A 113 -16.58 -1.07 -21.56
N ARG A 114 -15.69 -1.23 -22.52
CA ARG A 114 -15.26 -0.19 -23.44
C ARG A 114 -14.66 -0.76 -24.73
N SER A 115 -14.65 0.03 -25.79
CA SER A 115 -13.85 -0.25 -26.99
C SER A 115 -12.38 0.11 -26.73
N ILE A 116 -11.46 -0.76 -27.17
CA ILE A 116 -10.02 -0.55 -27.24
C ILE A 116 -9.53 -0.73 -28.67
N THR A 117 -8.67 0.14 -29.15
CA THR A 117 -8.05 0.00 -30.48
C THR A 117 -6.69 -0.64 -30.32
N VAL A 118 -6.46 -1.76 -31.01
CA VAL A 118 -5.21 -2.49 -30.98
C VAL A 118 -4.75 -2.76 -32.43
N HIS A 119 -3.47 -2.61 -32.69
CA HIS A 119 -2.85 -2.92 -33.97
C HIS A 119 -1.75 -3.96 -33.76
N PRO A 120 -2.09 -5.29 -33.74
CA PRO A 120 -1.13 -6.34 -33.45
C PRO A 120 0.02 -6.33 -34.45
N LYS A 121 1.27 -6.41 -33.94
CA LYS A 121 2.47 -6.46 -34.76
C LYS A 121 3.14 -7.82 -34.65
N LYS A 122 3.58 -8.38 -35.78
CA LYS A 122 4.35 -9.63 -35.78
C LYS A 122 5.62 -9.49 -34.94
N GLY A 123 5.84 -10.41 -34.02
CA GLY A 123 6.99 -10.41 -33.10
C GLY A 123 6.79 -9.53 -31.86
N PHE A 124 5.56 -9.03 -31.63
CA PHE A 124 5.20 -8.27 -30.43
C PHE A 124 4.04 -8.94 -29.71
N ARG A 125 3.94 -8.61 -28.41
CA ARG A 125 2.83 -9.00 -27.52
C ARG A 125 2.09 -7.76 -27.05
N THR A 126 0.79 -7.88 -26.87
CA THR A 126 -0.09 -6.85 -26.28
C THR A 126 -0.44 -7.25 -24.86
N LEU A 127 0.01 -6.46 -23.90
CA LEU A 127 -0.21 -6.71 -22.48
C LEU A 127 -1.28 -5.75 -21.94
N LEU A 128 -2.28 -6.30 -21.28
CA LEU A 128 -3.32 -5.55 -20.57
C LEU A 128 -3.01 -5.59 -19.08
N HIS A 129 -2.88 -4.42 -18.47
CA HIS A 129 -2.53 -4.24 -17.07
C HIS A 129 -3.70 -3.65 -16.28
N PHE A 130 -3.94 -4.21 -15.10
CA PHE A 130 -4.78 -3.67 -14.05
C PHE A 130 -3.91 -3.45 -12.81
N ASP A 131 -3.85 -2.22 -12.31
CA ASP A 131 -3.03 -1.92 -11.13
C ASP A 131 -3.75 -2.20 -9.80
N GLY A 132 -5.09 -2.27 -9.81
CA GLY A 132 -5.90 -2.68 -8.66
C GLY A 132 -7.38 -2.81 -9.01
N VAL A 133 -7.97 -3.97 -8.65
CA VAL A 133 -9.41 -4.26 -8.82
C VAL A 133 -9.91 -4.98 -7.56
N ASP A 134 -10.81 -4.39 -6.82
CA ASP A 134 -11.43 -4.98 -5.65
C ASP A 134 -12.75 -5.68 -6.00
N PHE A 135 -12.89 -6.97 -5.86
CA PHE A 135 -11.97 -7.97 -5.33
C PHE A 135 -11.63 -9.05 -6.36
N ARG A 136 -12.63 -9.72 -6.98
CA ARG A 136 -12.44 -10.76 -8.01
C ARG A 136 -12.78 -10.23 -9.37
N ALA A 137 -11.87 -10.34 -10.32
CA ALA A 137 -12.03 -9.83 -11.68
C ALA A 137 -11.93 -10.94 -12.71
N GLN A 138 -12.92 -11.04 -13.58
CA GLN A 138 -12.93 -11.84 -14.78
C GLN A 138 -12.88 -10.91 -16.00
N VAL A 139 -11.95 -11.13 -16.91
CA VAL A 139 -11.71 -10.26 -18.08
C VAL A 139 -12.04 -10.99 -19.38
N TYR A 140 -12.65 -10.25 -20.30
CA TYR A 140 -13.07 -10.75 -21.62
C TYR A 140 -12.58 -9.81 -22.72
N ILE A 141 -12.16 -10.38 -23.84
CA ILE A 141 -12.01 -9.68 -25.13
C ILE A 141 -13.05 -10.24 -26.10
N GLY A 142 -13.99 -9.38 -26.52
CA GLY A 142 -15.18 -9.85 -27.21
C GLY A 142 -15.95 -10.87 -26.35
N HIS A 143 -16.12 -12.10 -26.85
CA HIS A 143 -16.76 -13.19 -26.11
C HIS A 143 -15.76 -14.16 -25.43
N ASN A 144 -14.46 -13.95 -25.61
CA ASN A 144 -13.43 -14.84 -25.08
C ASN A 144 -13.03 -14.46 -23.66
N GLU A 145 -13.07 -15.41 -22.73
CA GLU A 145 -12.46 -15.27 -21.42
C GLU A 145 -10.94 -15.25 -21.58
N VAL A 146 -10.29 -14.17 -21.10
CA VAL A 146 -8.82 -14.03 -21.12
C VAL A 146 -8.19 -14.58 -19.86
N THR A 147 -8.91 -14.52 -18.74
CA THR A 147 -8.46 -15.07 -17.46
C THR A 147 -8.90 -16.53 -17.34
N ASP A 148 -7.97 -17.48 -17.35
CA ASP A 148 -8.27 -18.90 -17.07
C ASP A 148 -8.86 -19.11 -15.68
N VAL A 149 -8.41 -18.32 -14.72
CA VAL A 149 -8.94 -18.23 -13.35
C VAL A 149 -9.13 -16.74 -13.06
N PRO A 150 -10.30 -16.34 -12.53
CA PRO A 150 -10.51 -14.94 -12.14
C PRO A 150 -9.38 -14.47 -11.22
N HIS A 151 -8.85 -13.27 -11.48
CA HIS A 151 -7.95 -12.62 -10.53
C HIS A 151 -8.66 -12.44 -9.19
N ALA A 152 -7.94 -12.62 -8.09
CA ALA A 152 -8.44 -12.36 -6.74
C ALA A 152 -7.35 -11.65 -5.94
N GLY A 153 -7.67 -10.47 -5.44
CA GLY A 153 -6.76 -9.60 -4.71
C GLY A 153 -7.09 -8.14 -4.98
N ALA A 154 -7.40 -7.40 -3.90
CA ALA A 154 -7.89 -6.02 -4.05
C ALA A 154 -6.79 -5.03 -4.45
N GLN A 155 -5.54 -5.29 -4.03
CA GLN A 155 -4.45 -4.31 -4.07
C GLN A 155 -3.22 -4.81 -4.85
N GLU A 156 -3.33 -5.97 -5.48
CA GLU A 156 -2.29 -6.58 -6.29
C GLU A 156 -2.53 -6.25 -7.77
N PRO A 157 -1.51 -5.70 -8.46
CA PRO A 157 -1.59 -5.53 -9.89
C PRO A 157 -1.52 -6.90 -10.58
N PHE A 158 -2.22 -7.01 -11.72
CA PHE A 158 -2.12 -8.17 -12.59
C PHE A 158 -2.03 -7.79 -14.06
N THR A 159 -1.41 -8.67 -14.84
CA THR A 159 -1.17 -8.47 -16.27
C THR A 159 -1.67 -9.66 -17.04
N LEU A 160 -2.37 -9.40 -18.13
CA LEU A 160 -2.89 -10.39 -19.06
C LEU A 160 -2.23 -10.18 -20.43
N ASP A 161 -1.69 -11.24 -21.00
CA ASP A 161 -1.27 -11.24 -22.39
C ASP A 161 -2.50 -11.50 -23.26
N ILE A 162 -2.97 -10.45 -23.94
CA ILE A 162 -4.17 -10.49 -24.76
C ILE A 162 -3.87 -10.68 -26.26
N THR A 163 -2.63 -10.90 -26.64
CA THR A 163 -2.17 -10.94 -28.04
C THR A 163 -3.00 -11.88 -28.91
N ASP A 164 -3.30 -13.07 -28.38
CA ASP A 164 -4.00 -14.12 -29.14
C ASP A 164 -5.53 -13.94 -29.14
N TYR A 165 -6.04 -12.89 -28.46
CA TYR A 165 -7.46 -12.57 -28.29
C TYR A 165 -7.88 -11.32 -29.06
N VAL A 166 -6.94 -10.48 -29.51
CA VAL A 166 -7.22 -9.22 -30.20
C VAL A 166 -7.01 -9.32 -31.70
N TRP A 167 -7.77 -8.52 -32.45
CA TRP A 167 -7.61 -8.33 -33.90
C TRP A 167 -7.26 -6.87 -34.22
N ASP A 168 -6.89 -6.61 -35.45
CA ASP A 168 -6.55 -5.26 -35.90
C ASP A 168 -7.79 -4.35 -35.89
N GLY A 169 -7.68 -3.21 -35.24
CA GLY A 169 -8.74 -2.23 -35.07
C GLY A 169 -9.42 -2.28 -33.71
N GLU A 170 -10.73 -2.08 -33.69
CA GLU A 170 -11.51 -1.98 -32.46
C GLU A 170 -11.86 -3.35 -31.88
N ASN A 171 -11.58 -3.51 -30.58
CA ASN A 171 -11.88 -4.71 -29.79
C ASN A 171 -12.72 -4.30 -28.58
N GLU A 172 -13.63 -5.13 -28.16
CA GLU A 172 -14.42 -4.90 -26.96
C GLU A 172 -13.74 -5.54 -25.76
N LEU A 173 -13.36 -4.72 -24.77
CA LEU A 173 -12.86 -5.14 -23.47
C LEU A 173 -14.00 -5.10 -22.46
N THR A 174 -14.27 -6.22 -21.78
CA THR A 174 -15.27 -6.32 -20.71
C THR A 174 -14.63 -6.90 -19.44
N VAL A 175 -15.00 -6.34 -18.29
CA VAL A 175 -14.54 -6.79 -16.97
C VAL A 175 -15.75 -7.05 -16.09
N CYS A 176 -15.82 -8.21 -15.45
CA CYS A 176 -16.82 -8.58 -14.45
C CYS A 176 -16.15 -8.64 -13.08
N VAL A 177 -16.68 -7.90 -12.13
CA VAL A 177 -16.13 -7.84 -10.76
C VAL A 177 -17.17 -8.31 -9.76
N TRP A 178 -16.70 -9.09 -8.78
CA TRP A 178 -17.47 -9.48 -7.59
C TRP A 178 -16.68 -9.12 -6.34
N ASP A 179 -17.33 -8.40 -5.42
CA ASP A 179 -16.74 -7.99 -4.15
C ASP A 179 -17.76 -8.10 -3.00
N PRO A 180 -17.58 -9.07 -2.10
CA PRO A 180 -18.41 -9.20 -0.89
C PRO A 180 -17.91 -8.34 0.27
N THR A 181 -16.88 -7.52 0.10
CA THR A 181 -16.21 -6.66 1.08
C THR A 181 -15.76 -7.43 2.33
N ASP A 182 -16.60 -7.49 3.39
CA ASP A 182 -16.35 -8.15 4.68
C ASP A 182 -17.01 -9.53 4.80
N GLY A 183 -17.58 -10.02 3.71
CA GLY A 183 -18.26 -11.32 3.63
C GLY A 183 -17.38 -12.50 3.23
N PHE A 184 -16.08 -12.31 3.01
CA PHE A 184 -15.14 -13.32 2.56
C PHE A 184 -13.78 -13.21 3.29
N ILE A 185 -12.82 -14.08 2.93
CA ILE A 185 -11.48 -14.15 3.56
C ILE A 185 -10.45 -13.18 2.95
N GLN A 186 -10.88 -12.18 2.18
CA GLN A 186 -10.03 -11.20 1.52
C GLN A 186 -9.36 -10.23 2.50
N SER A 187 -8.18 -9.74 2.14
CA SER A 187 -7.52 -8.63 2.82
C SER A 187 -8.17 -7.32 2.36
N ARG A 188 -9.08 -6.81 3.16
CA ARG A 188 -9.89 -5.62 2.83
C ARG A 188 -9.40 -4.32 3.47
N GLY A 189 -8.36 -4.39 4.30
CA GLY A 189 -7.95 -3.22 5.07
C GLY A 189 -9.05 -2.76 6.05
N LYS A 190 -9.31 -1.47 6.10
CA LYS A 190 -10.35 -0.87 6.98
C LYS A 190 -11.74 -0.76 6.33
N GLN A 191 -11.97 -1.44 5.23
CA GLN A 191 -13.25 -1.44 4.55
C GLN A 191 -14.31 -2.25 5.31
N GLU A 192 -15.53 -1.70 5.43
CA GLU A 192 -16.67 -2.37 6.06
C GLU A 192 -17.97 -2.03 5.33
N ARG A 193 -18.88 -3.02 5.18
CA ARG A 193 -20.23 -2.76 4.65
C ARG A 193 -21.04 -1.82 5.55
N LYS A 194 -20.80 -1.88 6.85
CA LYS A 194 -21.39 -0.98 7.85
C LYS A 194 -20.26 -0.35 8.66
N PRO A 195 -19.64 0.73 8.18
CA PRO A 195 -18.50 1.37 8.84
C PRO A 195 -18.79 1.74 10.30
N TYR A 196 -17.83 1.53 11.19
CA TYR A 196 -17.89 1.87 12.61
C TYR A 196 -16.49 2.18 13.16
N GLY A 197 -16.39 3.03 14.18
CA GLY A 197 -15.09 3.39 14.76
C GLY A 197 -14.09 3.82 13.68
N CYS A 198 -12.93 3.20 13.66
CA CYS A 198 -11.85 3.43 12.69
C CYS A 198 -11.95 2.58 11.41
N HIS A 199 -13.14 2.10 11.06
CA HIS A 199 -13.42 1.45 9.79
C HIS A 199 -14.25 2.38 8.89
N TYR A 200 -14.02 2.29 7.58
CA TYR A 200 -14.47 3.30 6.61
C TYR A 200 -15.29 2.70 5.47
N THR A 201 -15.80 3.58 4.63
CA THR A 201 -16.61 3.25 3.46
C THR A 201 -15.89 2.25 2.57
N ARG A 202 -16.55 1.14 2.21
CA ARG A 202 -16.05 0.13 1.29
C ARG A 202 -15.85 0.67 -0.12
N VAL A 203 -15.01 0.03 -0.90
CA VAL A 203 -14.84 0.26 -2.33
C VAL A 203 -14.97 -1.05 -3.09
N SER A 204 -15.45 -0.99 -4.34
CA SER A 204 -15.58 -2.15 -5.20
C SER A 204 -15.21 -1.81 -6.63
N GLY A 205 -14.67 -2.79 -7.36
CA GLY A 205 -14.34 -2.64 -8.76
C GLY A 205 -12.95 -2.09 -9.04
N ILE A 206 -12.80 -1.48 -10.20
CA ILE A 206 -11.53 -0.92 -10.67
C ILE A 206 -11.24 0.37 -9.92
N TRP A 207 -10.18 0.40 -9.10
CA TRP A 207 -9.81 1.56 -8.30
C TRP A 207 -8.37 2.07 -8.55
N GLN A 208 -7.60 1.37 -9.41
CA GLN A 208 -6.32 1.84 -9.93
C GLN A 208 -6.30 1.73 -11.45
N SER A 209 -5.27 2.28 -12.09
CA SER A 209 -5.18 2.44 -13.55
C SER A 209 -5.32 1.13 -14.33
N VAL A 210 -5.98 1.23 -15.48
CA VAL A 210 -6.03 0.21 -16.52
C VAL A 210 -5.30 0.73 -17.75
N TRP A 211 -4.41 -0.09 -18.34
CA TRP A 211 -3.58 0.35 -19.45
C TRP A 211 -3.05 -0.80 -20.29
N LEU A 212 -2.70 -0.49 -21.55
CA LEU A 212 -2.07 -1.42 -22.48
C LEU A 212 -0.58 -1.10 -22.61
N GLU A 213 0.21 -2.13 -22.84
CA GLU A 213 1.63 -2.03 -23.18
C GLU A 213 1.93 -2.96 -24.37
N GLU A 214 2.65 -2.46 -25.37
CA GLU A 214 3.16 -3.27 -26.48
C GLU A 214 4.64 -3.59 -26.21
N VAL A 215 4.98 -4.88 -26.19
CA VAL A 215 6.33 -5.37 -25.92
C VAL A 215 6.76 -6.35 -27.01
N PRO A 216 8.06 -6.47 -27.36
CA PRO A 216 8.53 -7.56 -28.22
C PRO A 216 8.32 -8.92 -27.52
N GLU A 217 8.34 -10.03 -28.27
CA GLU A 217 8.18 -11.38 -27.68
C GLU A 217 9.26 -11.70 -26.64
N THR A 218 10.48 -11.21 -26.87
CA THR A 218 11.57 -11.27 -25.89
C THR A 218 11.64 -9.94 -25.14
N TYR A 219 11.23 -9.94 -23.88
CA TYR A 219 11.18 -8.71 -23.08
C TYR A 219 11.50 -8.95 -21.61
N ILE A 220 11.83 -7.87 -20.91
CA ILE A 220 12.02 -7.83 -19.46
C ILE A 220 10.65 -7.70 -18.79
N VAL A 221 10.19 -8.74 -18.12
CA VAL A 221 8.88 -8.76 -17.43
C VAL A 221 8.89 -7.86 -16.20
N ASP A 222 9.97 -7.94 -15.43
CA ASP A 222 10.14 -7.17 -14.18
C ASP A 222 11.62 -7.21 -13.76
N TYR A 223 11.98 -6.52 -12.68
CA TYR A 223 13.31 -6.56 -12.09
C TYR A 223 13.28 -6.36 -10.59
N THR A 224 14.32 -6.83 -9.91
CA THR A 224 14.67 -6.40 -8.56
C THR A 224 16.01 -5.65 -8.58
N VAL A 225 16.17 -4.73 -7.63
CA VAL A 225 17.42 -3.97 -7.44
C VAL A 225 17.84 -4.02 -5.98
N THR A 226 19.09 -4.43 -5.74
CA THR A 226 19.66 -4.57 -4.39
C THR A 226 20.92 -3.71 -4.30
N PRO A 227 20.85 -2.55 -3.62
CA PRO A 227 22.04 -1.74 -3.38
C PRO A 227 22.91 -2.34 -2.27
N ASP A 228 24.22 -2.27 -2.44
CA ASP A 228 25.22 -2.56 -1.42
C ASP A 228 26.10 -1.31 -1.25
N ILE A 229 25.79 -0.51 -0.25
CA ILE A 229 26.51 0.75 -0.02
C ILE A 229 27.92 0.53 0.55
N ASP A 230 28.14 -0.58 1.25
CA ASP A 230 29.42 -0.89 1.89
C ASP A 230 30.47 -1.25 0.82
N ASN A 231 30.04 -1.94 -0.23
CA ASN A 231 30.87 -2.26 -1.39
C ASN A 231 30.70 -1.29 -2.57
N GLY A 232 29.74 -0.36 -2.51
CA GLY A 232 29.42 0.57 -3.61
C GLY A 232 28.98 -0.16 -4.88
N THR A 233 28.26 -1.25 -4.74
CA THR A 233 27.71 -2.05 -5.85
C THR A 233 26.19 -2.04 -5.85
N VAL A 234 25.61 -2.30 -7.01
CA VAL A 234 24.18 -2.54 -7.16
C VAL A 234 23.97 -3.82 -7.96
N GLN A 235 23.16 -4.73 -7.42
CA GLN A 235 22.76 -5.96 -8.10
C GLN A 235 21.39 -5.78 -8.72
N PHE A 236 21.27 -6.05 -10.01
CA PHE A 236 20.00 -6.20 -10.72
C PHE A 236 19.72 -7.69 -10.94
N ARG A 237 18.45 -8.04 -10.85
CA ARG A 237 17.95 -9.33 -11.31
C ARG A 237 16.72 -9.07 -12.19
N PHE A 238 16.88 -9.25 -13.49
CA PHE A 238 15.84 -9.07 -14.50
C PHE A 238 15.06 -10.38 -14.68
N LYS A 239 13.74 -10.31 -14.59
CA LYS A 239 12.85 -11.42 -14.96
C LYS A 239 12.54 -11.31 -16.44
N LEU A 240 12.95 -12.31 -17.22
CA LEU A 240 12.74 -12.35 -18.66
C LEU A 240 11.43 -13.08 -19.01
N SER A 241 10.83 -12.77 -20.17
CA SER A 241 9.63 -13.44 -20.65
C SER A 241 9.88 -14.93 -20.89
N GLU A 242 8.84 -15.75 -20.79
CA GLU A 242 8.95 -17.20 -21.08
C GLU A 242 9.41 -17.46 -22.52
N PHE A 243 9.00 -16.61 -23.46
CA PHE A 243 9.45 -16.71 -24.85
C PHE A 243 10.97 -16.50 -24.94
N SER A 244 11.52 -15.52 -24.19
CA SER A 244 12.96 -15.32 -24.10
C SER A 244 13.68 -16.59 -23.63
N LEU A 245 13.15 -17.24 -22.61
CA LEU A 245 13.75 -18.46 -22.04
C LEU A 245 13.67 -19.66 -23.00
N LYS A 246 12.61 -19.72 -23.82
CA LYS A 246 12.39 -20.84 -24.77
C LYS A 246 13.13 -20.67 -26.10
N THR A 247 13.36 -19.44 -26.57
CA THR A 247 13.85 -19.14 -27.92
C THR A 247 15.23 -18.48 -27.95
N ALA A 248 15.82 -18.21 -26.79
CA ALA A 248 17.10 -17.55 -26.71
C ALA A 248 18.16 -18.32 -27.48
N LYS A 249 18.79 -17.61 -28.42
CA LYS A 249 20.00 -18.12 -29.08
C LYS A 249 21.16 -18.07 -28.08
N SER A 250 22.01 -19.08 -28.11
CA SER A 250 23.27 -19.07 -27.33
C SER A 250 24.01 -17.75 -27.58
N GLY A 251 24.33 -17.00 -26.51
CA GLY A 251 25.05 -15.73 -26.58
C GLY A 251 24.17 -14.47 -26.64
N MET A 252 22.84 -14.55 -26.45
CA MET A 252 22.02 -13.35 -26.29
C MET A 252 22.27 -12.74 -24.91
N GLU A 253 22.79 -11.52 -24.90
CA GLU A 253 23.07 -10.76 -23.67
C GLU A 253 22.19 -9.52 -23.58
N GLY A 254 21.79 -9.18 -22.37
CA GLY A 254 21.21 -7.90 -22.03
C GLY A 254 22.25 -6.94 -21.47
N ARG A 255 21.92 -5.66 -21.48
CA ARG A 255 22.80 -4.60 -21.00
C ARG A 255 22.07 -3.68 -20.05
N VAL A 256 22.69 -3.30 -18.95
CA VAL A 256 22.23 -2.21 -18.08
C VAL A 256 23.23 -1.06 -18.12
N SER A 257 22.74 0.17 -18.26
CA SER A 257 23.52 1.40 -18.21
C SER A 257 22.99 2.29 -17.11
N ILE A 258 23.85 2.70 -16.17
CA ILE A 258 23.48 3.53 -15.01
C ILE A 258 23.93 4.95 -15.28
N ARG A 259 23.04 5.90 -14.98
CA ARG A 259 23.25 7.34 -15.18
C ARG A 259 22.89 8.13 -13.94
N ARG A 260 23.47 9.32 -13.83
CA ARG A 260 23.06 10.33 -12.86
C ARG A 260 23.26 11.72 -13.46
N ALA A 261 22.26 12.58 -13.32
CA ALA A 261 22.27 13.92 -13.94
C ALA A 261 22.59 13.91 -15.45
N GLY A 262 22.13 12.86 -16.17
CA GLY A 262 22.36 12.68 -17.60
C GLY A 262 23.68 12.03 -17.97
N GLU A 263 24.68 11.98 -17.07
CA GLU A 263 25.98 11.36 -17.30
C GLU A 263 25.94 9.85 -17.07
N GLN A 264 26.55 9.05 -17.96
CA GLN A 264 26.70 7.62 -17.76
C GLN A 264 27.85 7.34 -16.80
N LEU A 265 27.54 6.67 -15.69
CA LEU A 265 28.51 6.35 -14.64
C LEU A 265 29.09 4.95 -14.75
N ALA A 266 28.25 3.98 -15.10
CA ALA A 266 28.63 2.58 -15.13
C ALA A 266 27.74 1.78 -16.08
N CYS A 267 28.16 0.57 -16.44
CA CYS A 267 27.35 -0.39 -17.18
C CYS A 267 27.71 -1.82 -16.77
N GLY A 268 26.80 -2.75 -17.10
CA GLY A 268 26.99 -4.18 -16.91
C GLY A 268 26.18 -4.97 -17.93
N THR A 269 26.42 -6.26 -18.01
CA THR A 269 25.69 -7.20 -18.88
C THR A 269 25.06 -8.31 -18.04
N PHE A 270 24.04 -8.96 -18.59
CA PHE A 270 23.36 -10.10 -17.98
C PHE A 270 22.94 -11.11 -19.05
N GLY A 271 22.96 -12.36 -18.67
CA GLY A 271 22.52 -13.48 -19.52
C GLY A 271 21.05 -13.82 -19.30
N LEU A 272 20.69 -15.08 -19.59
CA LEU A 272 19.34 -15.64 -19.36
C LEU A 272 18.97 -15.76 -17.89
N ASP A 273 19.95 -15.79 -16.99
CA ASP A 273 19.75 -15.74 -15.53
C ASP A 273 19.24 -14.37 -15.06
N GLY A 274 19.36 -13.35 -15.91
CA GLY A 274 18.96 -11.98 -15.61
C GLY A 274 19.83 -11.26 -14.58
N GLU A 275 20.93 -11.86 -14.10
CA GLU A 275 21.73 -11.30 -13.01
C GLU A 275 22.84 -10.37 -13.52
N CYS A 276 22.94 -9.20 -12.89
CA CYS A 276 23.98 -8.22 -13.19
C CYS A 276 24.37 -7.47 -11.92
N THR A 277 25.66 -7.46 -11.60
CA THR A 277 26.21 -6.64 -10.52
C THR A 277 27.10 -5.55 -11.11
N VAL A 278 26.80 -4.30 -10.78
CA VAL A 278 27.50 -3.13 -11.30
C VAL A 278 28.17 -2.38 -10.16
N LYS A 279 29.46 -2.09 -10.31
CA LYS A 279 30.21 -1.22 -9.40
C LYS A 279 30.03 0.23 -9.81
N LEU A 280 29.60 1.08 -8.86
CA LEU A 280 29.51 2.53 -9.05
C LEU A 280 30.84 3.22 -8.75
N PRO A 281 31.16 4.32 -9.43
CA PRO A 281 32.35 5.11 -9.13
C PRO A 281 32.18 5.81 -7.76
N ALA A 282 33.27 5.91 -7.03
CA ALA A 282 33.31 6.64 -5.77
C ALA A 282 33.46 8.17 -6.01
N PRO A 283 32.86 9.03 -5.17
CA PRO A 283 32.01 8.70 -4.03
C PRO A 283 30.56 8.36 -4.45
N VAL A 284 30.03 7.26 -3.91
CA VAL A 284 28.62 6.88 -4.13
C VAL A 284 27.70 7.86 -3.41
N GLN A 285 26.73 8.41 -4.15
CA GLN A 285 25.74 9.30 -3.57
C GLN A 285 24.60 8.49 -2.95
N LEU A 286 24.50 8.53 -1.62
CA LEU A 286 23.50 7.76 -0.91
C LEU A 286 22.14 8.48 -0.89
N TRP A 287 21.07 7.68 -0.88
CA TRP A 287 19.71 8.17 -0.71
C TRP A 287 19.35 8.28 0.77
N SER A 288 18.77 9.39 1.15
CA SER A 288 18.11 9.60 2.46
C SER A 288 16.94 10.57 2.30
N PRO A 289 16.06 10.71 3.31
CA PRO A 289 15.01 11.74 3.30
C PRO A 289 15.54 13.18 3.14
N GLU A 290 16.74 13.46 3.61
CA GLU A 290 17.41 14.77 3.54
C GLU A 290 18.14 14.98 2.21
N ALA A 291 18.55 13.87 1.57
CA ALA A 291 19.27 13.87 0.29
C ALA A 291 18.75 12.73 -0.61
N PRO A 292 17.58 12.90 -1.26
CA PRO A 292 16.94 11.85 -2.04
C PRO A 292 17.63 11.60 -3.38
N ASN A 293 18.90 11.21 -3.32
CA ASN A 293 19.73 10.93 -4.48
C ASN A 293 19.28 9.65 -5.18
N LEU A 294 18.90 9.77 -6.45
CA LEU A 294 18.49 8.65 -7.29
C LEU A 294 19.46 8.51 -8.47
N TYR A 295 19.65 7.29 -8.91
CA TYR A 295 20.36 6.90 -10.11
C TYR A 295 19.36 6.40 -11.13
N ASP A 296 19.41 6.91 -12.36
CA ASP A 296 18.62 6.39 -13.46
C ASP A 296 19.33 5.19 -14.09
N PHE A 297 18.57 4.26 -14.63
CA PHE A 297 19.13 3.19 -15.45
C PHE A 297 18.30 2.95 -16.70
N THR A 298 18.97 2.42 -17.71
CA THR A 298 18.36 1.82 -18.90
C THR A 298 18.79 0.37 -18.97
N ALA A 299 17.84 -0.56 -19.12
CA ALA A 299 18.13 -1.95 -19.40
C ALA A 299 17.58 -2.34 -20.77
N GLU A 300 18.37 -3.04 -21.55
CA GLU A 300 18.07 -3.49 -22.90
C GLU A 300 18.25 -5.01 -22.99
N TYR A 301 17.29 -5.71 -23.61
CA TYR A 301 17.37 -7.14 -23.89
C TYR A 301 16.71 -7.44 -25.24
N GLY A 302 17.49 -7.86 -26.21
CA GLY A 302 17.02 -7.94 -27.60
C GLY A 302 16.57 -6.57 -28.11
N SER A 303 15.33 -6.48 -28.54
CA SER A 303 14.70 -5.19 -28.94
C SER A 303 13.93 -4.50 -27.84
N ASP A 304 13.81 -5.12 -26.66
CA ASP A 304 13.14 -4.49 -25.52
C ASP A 304 14.07 -3.50 -24.81
N ARG A 305 13.47 -2.42 -24.35
CA ARG A 305 14.16 -1.37 -23.60
C ARG A 305 13.26 -0.83 -22.51
N ILE A 306 13.75 -0.89 -21.27
CA ILE A 306 13.12 -0.28 -20.12
C ILE A 306 14.02 0.81 -19.52
N THR A 307 13.39 1.81 -18.91
CA THR A 307 14.09 2.76 -18.04
C THR A 307 13.49 2.73 -16.64
N GLY A 308 14.32 3.00 -15.67
CA GLY A 308 13.90 3.04 -14.27
C GLY A 308 14.91 3.83 -13.44
N TYR A 309 14.76 3.74 -12.13
CA TYR A 309 15.68 4.39 -11.19
C TYR A 309 15.82 3.56 -9.92
N PHE A 310 16.85 3.87 -9.12
CA PHE A 310 17.06 3.30 -7.78
C PHE A 310 17.83 4.27 -6.89
N GLY A 311 17.75 4.07 -5.58
CA GLY A 311 18.57 4.78 -4.59
C GLY A 311 19.55 3.85 -3.91
N MET A 312 20.77 4.31 -3.70
CA MET A 312 21.78 3.62 -2.90
C MET A 312 21.51 3.89 -1.42
N ARG A 313 20.93 2.91 -0.72
CA ARG A 313 20.61 3.02 0.71
C ARG A 313 20.72 1.68 1.43
N LYS A 314 20.94 1.73 2.74
CA LYS A 314 20.89 0.60 3.67
C LYS A 314 20.10 1.01 4.90
N PHE A 315 19.14 0.19 5.32
CA PHE A 315 18.38 0.42 6.56
C PHE A 315 18.39 -0.85 7.41
N GLU A 316 18.78 -0.72 8.66
CA GLU A 316 19.01 -1.86 9.53
C GLU A 316 18.82 -1.49 11.01
N VAL A 317 18.68 -2.51 11.87
CA VAL A 317 18.70 -2.37 13.34
C VAL A 317 20.08 -2.75 13.84
N LYS A 318 20.73 -1.84 14.58
CA LYS A 318 22.04 -2.03 15.22
C LYS A 318 22.08 -1.42 16.60
N LYS A 319 23.02 -1.89 17.42
CA LYS A 319 23.31 -1.29 18.73
C LYS A 319 24.03 0.04 18.56
N ASP A 320 23.56 1.05 19.28
CA ASP A 320 24.27 2.33 19.44
C ASP A 320 25.48 2.21 20.40
N ALA A 321 26.16 3.30 20.64
CA ALA A 321 27.32 3.34 21.55
C ALA A 321 26.98 2.95 23.02
N LYS A 322 25.68 2.99 23.38
CA LYS A 322 25.18 2.59 24.70
C LYS A 322 24.70 1.13 24.72
N GLY A 323 24.84 0.41 23.62
CA GLY A 323 24.37 -0.97 23.46
C GLY A 323 22.86 -1.12 23.22
N ILE A 324 22.14 -0.02 22.95
CA ILE A 324 20.71 0.02 22.69
C ILE A 324 20.44 -0.18 21.20
N LEU A 325 19.50 -1.06 20.84
CA LEU A 325 19.10 -1.27 19.46
C LEU A 325 18.35 -0.06 18.91
N ARG A 326 18.86 0.48 17.79
CA ARG A 326 18.34 1.65 17.07
C ARG A 326 18.26 1.37 15.59
N PHE A 327 17.46 2.15 14.89
CA PHE A 327 17.52 2.18 13.44
C PHE A 327 18.76 2.91 12.95
N HIS A 328 19.33 2.41 11.87
CA HIS A 328 20.45 3.01 11.15
C HIS A 328 20.10 3.14 9.69
N LEU A 329 20.26 4.33 9.15
CA LEU A 329 20.20 4.60 7.72
C LEU A 329 21.63 4.91 7.23
N ASN A 330 22.07 4.16 6.21
CA ASN A 330 23.41 4.35 5.62
C ASN A 330 24.55 4.28 6.67
N ASN A 331 24.46 3.29 7.56
CA ASN A 331 25.41 3.04 8.66
C ASN A 331 25.42 4.13 9.77
N GLN A 332 24.49 5.09 9.74
CA GLN A 332 24.39 6.11 10.78
C GLN A 332 23.07 5.95 11.54
N MET A 333 23.11 6.18 12.86
CA MET A 333 21.90 6.15 13.67
C MET A 333 20.89 7.15 13.11
N TYR A 334 19.65 6.72 12.98
CA TYR A 334 18.56 7.47 12.38
C TYR A 334 17.29 7.26 13.17
N TYR A 335 16.60 8.35 13.51
CA TYR A 335 15.31 8.29 14.21
C TYR A 335 14.15 8.52 13.23
N PRO A 336 13.43 7.46 12.78
CA PRO A 336 12.20 7.62 12.02
C PRO A 336 11.10 8.26 12.87
N LEU A 337 10.67 9.44 12.49
CA LEU A 337 9.54 10.16 13.08
C LEU A 337 8.49 10.37 12.01
N GLY A 338 7.34 9.75 12.16
CA GLY A 338 6.33 9.74 11.12
C GLY A 338 4.90 9.90 11.58
N THR A 339 4.01 9.79 10.60
CA THR A 339 2.56 9.73 10.80
C THR A 339 1.99 8.44 10.26
N LEU A 340 0.86 8.01 10.83
CA LEU A 340 0.01 6.98 10.27
C LEU A 340 -0.73 7.56 9.06
N ASP A 341 -0.56 6.93 7.90
CA ASP A 341 -1.22 7.38 6.66
C ASP A 341 -2.20 6.32 6.14
N GLN A 342 -3.47 6.61 6.28
CA GLN A 342 -4.58 5.74 5.86
C GLN A 342 -4.78 5.75 4.33
N GLY A 343 -4.42 6.86 3.65
CA GLY A 343 -4.55 6.99 2.20
C GLY A 343 -5.99 7.08 1.69
N TRP A 344 -6.92 7.54 2.50
CA TRP A 344 -8.31 7.73 2.12
C TRP A 344 -8.61 9.16 1.67
N TRP A 345 -9.51 9.30 0.69
CA TRP A 345 -9.88 10.56 0.05
C TRP A 345 -11.41 10.73 0.11
N PRO A 346 -11.93 11.94 0.37
CA PRO A 346 -13.36 12.14 0.49
C PRO A 346 -14.10 11.96 -0.85
N ASP A 347 -13.41 12.20 -1.95
CA ASP A 347 -13.94 12.22 -3.31
C ASP A 347 -13.67 10.93 -4.10
N GLY A 348 -12.52 10.31 -3.87
CA GLY A 348 -12.09 9.09 -4.57
C GLY A 348 -11.97 7.84 -3.68
N LEU A 349 -12.24 7.93 -2.37
CA LEU A 349 -12.08 6.86 -1.38
C LEU A 349 -10.65 6.31 -1.36
N LEU A 350 -10.40 5.10 -1.83
CA LEU A 350 -9.04 4.56 -1.94
C LEU A 350 -8.24 5.17 -3.10
N THR A 351 -8.90 5.77 -4.09
CA THR A 351 -8.22 6.34 -5.24
C THR A 351 -7.94 7.83 -5.02
N PRO A 352 -6.68 8.25 -4.97
CA PRO A 352 -6.34 9.68 -4.93
C PRO A 352 -6.92 10.42 -6.15
N PRO A 353 -7.38 11.67 -6.01
CA PRO A 353 -7.92 12.40 -7.15
C PRO A 353 -6.87 12.72 -8.22
N SER A 354 -5.61 12.92 -7.83
CA SER A 354 -4.50 13.16 -8.76
C SER A 354 -3.13 12.89 -8.11
N GLU A 355 -2.04 12.95 -8.90
CA GLU A 355 -0.67 12.87 -8.38
C GLU A 355 -0.31 14.08 -7.52
N GLU A 356 -0.79 15.27 -7.87
CA GLU A 356 -0.56 16.50 -7.11
C GLU A 356 -1.17 16.42 -5.72
N ALA A 357 -2.33 15.76 -5.58
CA ALA A 357 -2.94 15.51 -4.28
C ALA A 357 -2.06 14.64 -3.38
N MET A 358 -1.52 13.54 -3.90
CA MET A 358 -0.58 12.69 -3.17
C MET A 358 0.70 13.43 -2.81
N ARG A 359 1.23 14.23 -3.74
CA ARG A 359 2.41 15.08 -3.52
C ARG A 359 2.20 16.07 -2.38
N PHE A 360 1.03 16.69 -2.34
CA PHE A 360 0.66 17.64 -1.29
C PHE A 360 0.72 17.04 0.12
N ASP A 361 0.17 15.83 0.31
CA ASP A 361 0.22 15.15 1.60
C ASP A 361 1.69 14.89 2.02
N ILE A 362 2.51 14.34 1.11
CA ILE A 362 3.93 14.03 1.37
C ILE A 362 4.74 15.30 1.69
N GLU A 363 4.59 16.36 0.88
CA GLU A 363 5.31 17.62 1.07
C GLU A 363 4.87 18.33 2.36
N THR A 364 3.58 18.22 2.73
CA THR A 364 3.07 18.76 3.99
C THR A 364 3.70 18.06 5.19
N LEU A 365 3.84 16.73 5.16
CA LEU A 365 4.54 16.00 6.22
C LEU A 365 6.00 16.45 6.34
N LYS A 366 6.71 16.58 5.24
CA LYS A 366 8.09 17.07 5.24
C LYS A 366 8.19 18.52 5.75
N LYS A 367 7.25 19.39 5.37
CA LYS A 367 7.16 20.76 5.87
C LYS A 367 6.99 20.77 7.40
N CYS A 368 6.21 19.86 7.95
CA CYS A 368 6.03 19.69 9.39
C CYS A 368 7.25 19.04 10.08
N GLY A 369 8.25 18.56 9.36
CA GLY A 369 9.48 17.98 9.91
C GLY A 369 9.45 16.47 10.13
N PHE A 370 8.47 15.77 9.58
CA PHE A 370 8.47 14.31 9.51
C PHE A 370 9.45 13.82 8.45
N ASN A 371 10.08 12.69 8.72
CA ASN A 371 11.02 12.02 7.81
C ASN A 371 10.55 10.62 7.40
N MET A 372 9.42 10.17 7.93
CA MET A 372 8.84 8.86 7.69
C MET A 372 7.30 8.94 7.67
N MET A 373 6.66 7.99 7.01
CA MET A 373 5.25 7.64 7.18
C MET A 373 5.08 6.14 7.33
N ARG A 374 4.10 5.70 8.12
CA ARG A 374 3.60 4.33 8.12
C ARG A 374 2.38 4.28 7.23
N LYS A 375 2.52 3.63 6.05
CA LYS A 375 1.39 3.40 5.14
C LYS A 375 0.54 2.28 5.70
N HIS A 376 -0.62 2.67 6.22
CA HIS A 376 -1.43 1.84 7.08
C HIS A 376 -2.42 1.00 6.29
N ILE A 377 -2.17 -0.31 6.30
CA ILE A 377 -3.00 -1.39 5.75
C ILE A 377 -3.65 -1.08 4.38
N LYS A 378 -2.88 -0.41 3.51
CA LYS A 378 -3.22 -0.07 2.12
C LYS A 378 -1.97 -0.10 1.25
N VAL A 379 -2.09 -0.60 0.02
CA VAL A 379 -1.08 -0.44 -1.03
C VAL A 379 -1.51 0.68 -1.97
N GLU A 380 -0.68 1.70 -2.10
CA GLU A 380 -0.93 2.85 -2.98
C GLU A 380 -0.56 2.55 -4.44
N PRO A 381 -1.03 3.38 -5.41
CA PRO A 381 -0.49 3.35 -6.76
C PRO A 381 1.04 3.52 -6.76
N ARG A 382 1.73 2.84 -7.66
CA ARG A 382 3.22 2.89 -7.75
C ARG A 382 3.78 4.30 -7.84
N ARG A 383 3.01 5.25 -8.37
CA ARG A 383 3.37 6.67 -8.45
C ARG A 383 3.52 7.33 -7.08
N TYR A 384 2.73 6.92 -6.09
CA TYR A 384 2.86 7.40 -4.72
C TYR A 384 4.26 7.11 -4.15
N TYR A 385 4.72 5.88 -4.31
CA TYR A 385 6.06 5.48 -3.85
C TYR A 385 7.16 6.18 -4.64
N ALA A 386 6.94 6.43 -5.94
CA ALA A 386 7.88 7.23 -6.72
C ALA A 386 7.98 8.68 -6.23
N LEU A 387 6.89 9.25 -5.74
CA LEU A 387 6.91 10.55 -5.05
C LEU A 387 7.70 10.45 -3.73
N CYS A 388 7.47 9.40 -2.92
CA CYS A 388 8.22 9.18 -1.68
C CYS A 388 9.73 9.07 -1.96
N ASP A 389 10.12 8.34 -3.01
CA ASP A 389 11.51 8.19 -3.43
C ASP A 389 12.15 9.53 -3.84
N LYS A 390 11.42 10.36 -4.60
CA LYS A 390 11.90 11.63 -5.16
C LYS A 390 11.87 12.79 -4.16
N ILE A 391 10.84 12.87 -3.33
CA ILE A 391 10.70 13.91 -2.31
C ILE A 391 11.58 13.59 -1.10
N GLY A 392 11.84 12.32 -0.87
CA GLY A 392 12.65 11.83 0.24
C GLY A 392 11.84 11.71 1.54
N ILE A 393 11.13 10.60 1.72
CA ILE A 393 10.46 10.22 2.97
C ILE A 393 10.52 8.71 3.11
N LEU A 394 10.85 8.20 4.30
CA LEU A 394 10.82 6.76 4.57
C LEU A 394 9.38 6.25 4.60
N VAL A 395 9.17 5.02 4.15
CA VAL A 395 7.89 4.34 4.22
C VAL A 395 8.04 3.03 5.00
N PHE A 396 7.22 2.87 6.04
CA PHE A 396 6.95 1.60 6.69
C PHE A 396 5.63 1.09 6.11
N GLN A 397 5.63 -0.04 5.44
CA GLN A 397 4.50 -0.54 4.66
C GLN A 397 3.79 -1.69 5.37
N ASP A 398 2.52 -1.48 5.70
CA ASP A 398 1.65 -2.54 6.23
C ASP A 398 1.11 -3.42 5.09
N LEU A 399 0.92 -4.72 5.40
CA LEU A 399 0.04 -5.56 4.59
C LEU A 399 -1.41 -5.13 4.82
N PRO A 400 -2.24 -5.02 3.78
CA PRO A 400 -3.69 -4.78 3.92
C PRO A 400 -4.42 -5.97 4.54
N CYS A 401 -4.05 -6.35 5.75
CA CYS A 401 -4.68 -7.45 6.48
C CYS A 401 -6.15 -7.16 6.83
N CYS A 402 -6.75 -7.94 7.68
CA CYS A 402 -8.15 -7.83 8.12
C CYS A 402 -9.13 -8.79 7.44
N ALA A 403 -8.69 -10.02 7.27
CA ALA A 403 -9.52 -11.08 6.71
C ALA A 403 -10.66 -11.55 7.64
N ALA A 404 -10.59 -11.24 8.93
CA ALA A 404 -11.64 -11.58 9.89
C ALA A 404 -12.01 -10.35 10.71
N SER A 405 -13.28 -10.22 11.08
CA SER A 405 -13.69 -9.15 11.99
C SER A 405 -12.84 -9.24 13.27
N SER A 406 -12.45 -8.10 13.81
CA SER A 406 -11.75 -7.96 15.10
C SER A 406 -12.45 -8.68 16.26
N ARG A 407 -13.65 -9.22 16.02
CA ARG A 407 -14.48 -9.93 16.99
C ARG A 407 -14.25 -11.44 17.04
N SER A 408 -13.51 -12.02 16.10
CA SER A 408 -13.18 -13.46 16.13
C SER A 408 -11.73 -13.72 15.71
N PRO A 409 -10.76 -13.41 16.58
CA PRO A 409 -9.34 -13.45 16.21
C PRO A 409 -8.73 -14.84 16.03
N MET A 410 -9.46 -15.94 16.20
CA MET A 410 -8.85 -17.28 16.29
C MET A 410 -9.71 -18.43 15.71
N GLY A 411 -10.55 -18.16 14.72
CA GLY A 411 -11.38 -19.22 14.10
C GLY A 411 -10.65 -20.00 13.00
N PRO A 412 -11.21 -21.17 12.57
CA PRO A 412 -10.68 -21.95 11.45
C PRO A 412 -10.54 -21.15 10.14
N GLU A 413 -11.32 -20.07 10.00
CA GLU A 413 -11.30 -19.17 8.85
C GLU A 413 -9.99 -18.38 8.74
N ILE A 414 -9.39 -17.99 9.87
CA ILE A 414 -8.09 -17.29 9.88
C ILE A 414 -6.98 -18.21 9.35
N VAL A 415 -7.01 -19.50 9.66
CA VAL A 415 -6.05 -20.45 9.11
C VAL A 415 -6.23 -20.59 7.60
N LYS A 416 -7.47 -20.56 7.10
CA LYS A 416 -7.74 -20.56 5.65
C LYS A 416 -7.26 -19.27 4.99
N SER A 417 -7.41 -18.13 5.64
CA SER A 417 -6.95 -16.83 5.13
C SER A 417 -5.42 -16.71 5.10
N TYR A 418 -4.68 -17.46 5.93
CA TYR A 418 -3.21 -17.37 5.99
C TYR A 418 -2.53 -17.63 4.64
N GLY A 419 -3.00 -18.62 3.89
CA GLY A 419 -2.48 -18.93 2.56
C GLY A 419 -2.67 -17.76 1.59
N PHE A 420 -3.83 -17.09 1.69
CA PHE A 420 -4.16 -15.91 0.90
C PHE A 420 -3.34 -14.69 1.33
N GLN A 421 -3.25 -14.41 2.62
CA GLN A 421 -2.41 -13.33 3.16
C GLN A 421 -0.93 -13.48 2.75
N ARG A 422 -0.42 -14.73 2.75
CA ARG A 422 0.95 -14.99 2.30
C ARG A 422 1.14 -14.75 0.80
N TYR A 423 0.13 -15.08 0.00
CA TYR A 423 0.11 -14.75 -1.43
C TYR A 423 0.14 -13.23 -1.64
N GLU A 424 -0.75 -12.50 -0.98
CA GLU A 424 -0.84 -11.04 -1.06
C GLU A 424 0.44 -10.35 -0.57
N MET A 425 1.02 -10.83 0.55
CA MET A 425 2.31 -10.33 1.05
C MET A 425 3.43 -10.52 0.03
N LYS A 426 3.48 -11.68 -0.63
CA LYS A 426 4.45 -11.92 -1.71
C LYS A 426 4.22 -10.97 -2.88
N ALA A 427 2.97 -10.84 -3.33
CA ALA A 427 2.63 -9.97 -4.46
C ALA A 427 2.94 -8.50 -4.16
N MET A 428 2.69 -8.03 -2.93
CA MET A 428 3.07 -6.69 -2.48
C MET A 428 4.59 -6.50 -2.52
N MET A 429 5.37 -7.47 -2.01
CA MET A 429 6.84 -7.40 -2.05
C MET A 429 7.38 -7.46 -3.49
N ASP A 430 6.80 -8.28 -4.37
CA ASP A 430 7.16 -8.32 -5.80
C ASP A 430 6.90 -6.96 -6.47
N ASN A 431 5.73 -6.39 -6.22
CA ASN A 431 5.33 -5.10 -6.79
C ASN A 431 6.20 -3.94 -6.31
N LEU A 432 6.47 -3.87 -4.99
CA LEU A 432 7.10 -2.74 -4.33
C LEU A 432 8.57 -2.94 -3.95
N GLY A 433 9.13 -4.13 -4.13
CA GLY A 433 10.50 -4.46 -3.73
C GLY A 433 11.59 -3.58 -4.36
N LYS A 434 11.29 -2.91 -5.46
CA LYS A 434 12.18 -1.95 -6.14
C LYS A 434 12.08 -0.50 -5.62
N VAL A 435 11.12 -0.21 -4.74
CA VAL A 435 10.92 1.12 -4.15
C VAL A 435 12.02 1.43 -3.15
N THR A 436 12.69 2.57 -3.32
CA THR A 436 13.81 2.99 -2.47
C THR A 436 13.35 3.41 -1.07
N SER A 437 12.26 4.15 -0.97
CA SER A 437 11.73 4.72 0.28
C SER A 437 11.14 3.70 1.24
N ILE A 438 10.66 2.53 0.76
CA ILE A 438 10.19 1.48 1.65
C ILE A 438 11.37 0.83 2.35
N VAL A 439 11.39 0.89 3.69
CA VAL A 439 12.47 0.36 4.52
C VAL A 439 12.02 -0.68 5.55
N ALA A 440 10.72 -0.87 5.70
CA ALA A 440 10.12 -1.84 6.61
C ALA A 440 8.86 -2.48 6.04
N TRP A 441 8.67 -3.77 6.32
CA TRP A 441 7.44 -4.51 6.10
C TRP A 441 6.75 -4.79 7.43
N ILE A 442 5.43 -4.54 7.51
CA ILE A 442 4.60 -4.80 8.68
C ILE A 442 3.49 -5.78 8.28
N PRO A 443 3.63 -7.08 8.56
CA PRO A 443 2.68 -8.09 8.12
C PRO A 443 1.32 -8.04 8.82
N TYR A 444 1.27 -7.59 10.08
CA TYR A 444 0.03 -7.58 10.87
C TYR A 444 -0.12 -6.31 11.70
N ASN A 445 -1.31 -5.73 11.64
CA ASN A 445 -1.72 -4.61 12.49
C ASN A 445 -2.64 -5.09 13.61
N GLU A 446 -2.30 -4.80 14.88
CA GLU A 446 -3.16 -4.93 16.06
C GLU A 446 -3.95 -6.26 16.16
N GLY A 447 -3.36 -7.34 15.71
CA GLY A 447 -4.01 -8.65 15.70
C GLY A 447 -5.09 -8.83 14.61
N TRP A 448 -5.29 -7.84 13.73
CA TRP A 448 -6.33 -7.89 12.70
C TRP A 448 -6.00 -8.94 11.64
N GLY A 449 -6.84 -9.98 11.56
CA GLY A 449 -6.60 -11.11 10.67
C GLY A 449 -5.33 -11.92 10.98
N GLN A 450 -4.67 -11.65 12.11
CA GLN A 450 -3.46 -12.33 12.53
C GLN A 450 -3.79 -13.77 12.94
N PRO A 451 -3.14 -14.79 12.35
CA PRO A 451 -3.30 -16.18 12.75
C PRO A 451 -2.61 -16.45 14.09
N GLY A 452 -2.76 -17.65 14.61
CA GLY A 452 -2.06 -18.07 15.82
C GLY A 452 -0.54 -17.95 15.72
N GLU A 453 0.16 -17.97 16.85
CA GLU A 453 1.60 -17.70 17.01
C GLU A 453 2.48 -18.38 15.95
N HIS A 454 2.32 -19.69 15.76
CA HIS A 454 3.12 -20.46 14.82
C HIS A 454 3.03 -19.93 13.36
N LEU A 455 1.83 -19.62 12.88
CA LEU A 455 1.64 -19.09 11.53
C LEU A 455 2.09 -17.64 11.41
N THR A 456 1.97 -16.85 12.47
CA THR A 456 2.53 -15.49 12.53
C THR A 456 4.05 -15.53 12.39
N HIS A 457 4.73 -16.38 13.17
CA HIS A 457 6.19 -16.56 13.05
C HIS A 457 6.58 -17.05 11.66
N ALA A 458 5.83 -17.98 11.08
CA ALA A 458 6.06 -18.46 9.72
C ALA A 458 5.91 -17.34 8.66
N MET A 459 5.00 -16.37 8.86
CA MET A 459 4.88 -15.20 7.98
C MET A 459 6.09 -14.27 8.12
N LEU A 460 6.52 -13.95 9.34
CA LEU A 460 7.67 -13.10 9.59
C LEU A 460 8.96 -13.70 9.01
N ASP A 461 9.16 -15.00 9.22
CA ASP A 461 10.26 -15.77 8.62
C ASP A 461 10.21 -15.73 7.08
N PHE A 462 9.02 -15.88 6.51
CA PHE A 462 8.84 -15.81 5.06
C PHE A 462 9.25 -14.43 4.53
N VAL A 463 8.77 -13.35 5.14
CA VAL A 463 9.11 -11.97 4.74
C VAL A 463 10.61 -11.74 4.84
N ARG A 464 11.25 -12.13 5.96
CA ARG A 464 12.69 -12.01 6.19
C ARG A 464 13.54 -12.73 5.13
N ARG A 465 13.13 -13.93 4.74
CA ARG A 465 13.85 -14.72 3.72
C ARG A 465 13.63 -14.18 2.32
N TYR A 466 12.43 -13.65 2.07
CA TYR A 466 12.05 -13.16 0.75
C TYR A 466 12.71 -11.82 0.42
N ASP A 467 12.72 -10.88 1.37
CA ASP A 467 13.36 -9.57 1.23
C ASP A 467 14.29 -9.28 2.42
N ARG A 468 15.59 -9.35 2.16
CA ARG A 468 16.66 -9.08 3.16
C ARG A 468 17.12 -7.63 3.18
N THR A 469 16.56 -6.78 2.34
CA THR A 469 16.98 -5.38 2.18
C THR A 469 16.17 -4.42 3.04
N ARG A 470 15.18 -4.95 3.76
CA ARG A 470 14.27 -4.20 4.63
C ARG A 470 14.14 -4.88 5.98
N ILE A 471 13.80 -4.11 7.00
CA ILE A 471 13.47 -4.67 8.30
C ILE A 471 12.07 -5.29 8.27
N VAL A 472 11.83 -6.23 9.17
CA VAL A 472 10.53 -6.85 9.41
C VAL A 472 10.05 -6.41 10.78
N SER A 473 8.95 -5.64 10.82
CA SER A 473 8.29 -5.33 12.08
C SER A 473 7.60 -6.57 12.63
N GLY A 474 7.67 -6.77 13.94
CA GLY A 474 6.80 -7.71 14.64
C GLY A 474 5.32 -7.31 14.45
N PRO A 475 4.36 -8.14 14.88
CA PRO A 475 2.97 -7.74 14.91
C PRO A 475 2.80 -6.45 15.69
N SER A 476 2.19 -5.43 15.06
CA SER A 476 2.13 -4.11 15.67
C SER A 476 1.11 -4.05 16.82
N GLY A 477 1.25 -3.03 17.68
CA GLY A 477 0.28 -2.73 18.72
C GLY A 477 0.24 -3.72 19.88
N CYS A 478 1.38 -4.28 20.26
CA CYS A 478 1.49 -5.23 21.38
C CYS A 478 0.86 -6.63 21.14
N TRP A 479 0.51 -6.97 19.92
CA TRP A 479 -0.03 -8.29 19.55
C TRP A 479 1.06 -9.33 19.28
N ASP A 480 2.25 -9.02 19.72
CA ASP A 480 3.39 -9.91 19.73
C ASP A 480 3.41 -10.71 21.04
N TRP A 481 3.48 -12.03 20.95
CA TRP A 481 3.48 -12.93 22.12
C TRP A 481 4.65 -12.70 23.09
N GLU A 482 5.74 -12.13 22.62
CA GLU A 482 6.87 -11.73 23.49
C GLU A 482 6.68 -10.38 24.18
N GLY A 483 5.89 -9.49 23.58
CA GLY A 483 5.70 -8.12 24.08
C GLY A 483 5.21 -8.04 25.53
N GLY A 484 4.42 -9.02 25.97
CA GLY A 484 3.93 -9.07 27.35
C GLY A 484 5.01 -9.09 28.44
N HIS A 485 6.22 -9.57 28.12
CA HIS A 485 7.36 -9.58 29.06
C HIS A 485 8.18 -8.30 29.04
N LEU A 486 7.97 -7.45 28.05
CA LEU A 486 8.72 -6.22 27.83
C LEU A 486 7.92 -4.96 28.23
N LEU A 487 6.75 -5.14 28.84
CA LEU A 487 5.94 -4.02 29.32
C LEU A 487 6.66 -3.23 30.40
N PRO A 488 6.50 -1.90 30.46
CA PRO A 488 7.06 -1.07 31.52
C PRO A 488 6.63 -1.55 32.92
N GLU A 489 7.50 -1.43 33.91
CA GLU A 489 7.22 -1.80 35.29
C GLU A 489 5.98 -1.06 35.81
N GLY A 490 5.05 -1.78 36.43
CA GLY A 490 3.81 -1.22 36.96
C GLY A 490 2.67 -1.10 35.93
N TRP A 491 2.89 -1.41 34.68
CA TRP A 491 1.86 -1.41 33.65
C TRP A 491 0.99 -2.66 33.76
N LYS A 492 -0.29 -2.46 34.01
CA LYS A 492 -1.29 -3.57 34.01
C LYS A 492 -2.05 -3.53 32.71
N TRP A 493 -1.94 -4.59 31.93
CA TRP A 493 -2.79 -4.85 30.79
C TRP A 493 -4.24 -5.12 31.24
N GLU A 494 -4.98 -4.08 31.51
CA GLU A 494 -6.42 -4.27 31.78
C GLU A 494 -7.15 -4.48 30.45
N LYS A 495 -7.54 -5.73 30.20
CA LYS A 495 -8.59 -6.20 29.29
C LYS A 495 -8.31 -6.43 27.79
N ARG A 496 -7.13 -6.25 27.21
CA ARG A 496 -6.96 -6.53 25.77
C ARG A 496 -6.21 -7.80 25.41
N VAL A 497 -5.38 -8.34 26.25
CA VAL A 497 -4.70 -9.62 26.04
C VAL A 497 -4.86 -10.50 27.26
N GLU A 498 -6.04 -11.08 27.47
CA GLU A 498 -6.09 -12.38 28.13
C GLU A 498 -5.45 -13.43 27.20
N THR A 499 -4.16 -13.34 26.97
CA THR A 499 -3.43 -14.46 26.43
C THR A 499 -3.35 -15.50 27.52
N LYS A 500 -4.31 -16.42 27.51
CA LYS A 500 -4.23 -17.72 28.23
C LYS A 500 -3.03 -18.56 27.76
N HIS A 501 -2.23 -18.03 26.85
CA HIS A 501 -1.09 -18.72 26.27
C HIS A 501 0.20 -18.04 26.73
N LYS A 502 0.98 -18.76 27.50
CA LYS A 502 2.39 -18.37 27.72
C LYS A 502 3.08 -18.37 26.37
N PRO A 503 3.94 -17.36 26.08
CA PRO A 503 4.75 -17.35 24.87
C PRO A 503 5.51 -18.68 24.74
N THR A 504 5.43 -19.33 23.59
CA THR A 504 6.07 -20.62 23.35
C THR A 504 7.40 -20.48 22.63
N GLY A 505 7.75 -19.28 22.17
CA GLY A 505 9.01 -19.04 21.48
C GLY A 505 9.30 -17.57 21.17
N VAL A 506 10.55 -17.28 20.86
CA VAL A 506 11.05 -15.99 20.42
C VAL A 506 10.85 -15.85 18.92
N CYS A 507 10.24 -14.77 18.44
CA CYS A 507 10.21 -14.45 17.02
C CYS A 507 11.52 -13.83 16.59
N GLU A 508 12.52 -14.63 16.25
CA GLU A 508 13.84 -14.16 15.81
C GLU A 508 13.80 -13.40 14.46
N ALA A 509 12.72 -13.56 13.70
CA ALA A 509 12.58 -12.91 12.39
C ALA A 509 12.15 -11.43 12.48
N ALA A 510 11.66 -10.97 13.63
CA ALA A 510 11.25 -9.57 13.82
C ALA A 510 12.40 -8.69 14.32
N ASP A 511 12.54 -7.49 13.73
CA ASP A 511 13.55 -6.50 14.13
C ASP A 511 13.04 -5.53 15.21
N THR A 512 11.70 -5.43 15.35
CA THR A 512 11.07 -4.47 16.28
C THR A 512 10.10 -5.16 17.22
N VAL A 513 9.92 -4.57 18.38
CA VAL A 513 8.73 -4.74 19.23
C VAL A 513 7.94 -3.44 19.21
N ASP A 514 6.67 -3.52 18.80
CA ASP A 514 5.87 -2.35 18.44
C ASP A 514 4.76 -2.10 19.47
N MET A 515 4.70 -0.87 19.98
CA MET A 515 3.74 -0.39 20.97
C MET A 515 2.70 0.51 20.29
N HIS A 516 1.42 0.31 20.61
CA HIS A 516 0.35 1.26 20.33
C HIS A 516 -0.27 1.72 21.65
N LEU A 517 -0.27 3.00 21.91
CA LEU A 517 -0.92 3.56 23.09
C LEU A 517 -1.54 4.94 22.82
N TYR A 518 -2.84 5.02 22.99
CA TYR A 518 -3.59 6.25 22.90
C TYR A 518 -4.01 6.72 24.31
N ARG A 519 -3.79 7.98 24.69
CA ARG A 519 -3.29 9.13 23.90
C ARG A 519 -1.76 9.30 24.13
N GLY A 520 -1.28 9.06 25.32
CA GLY A 520 0.10 9.32 25.72
C GLY A 520 1.09 8.29 25.20
N PRO A 521 2.32 8.70 24.83
CA PRO A 521 3.33 7.75 24.36
C PRO A 521 3.90 6.91 25.51
N THR A 522 4.26 5.67 25.16
CA THR A 522 5.10 4.80 25.99
C THR A 522 5.95 3.92 25.09
N MET A 523 6.82 3.10 25.67
CA MET A 523 7.65 2.16 24.92
C MET A 523 7.81 0.86 25.68
N PHE A 524 8.09 -0.22 24.98
CA PHE A 524 8.58 -1.44 25.60
C PHE A 524 9.95 -1.23 26.23
N ALA A 525 10.27 -2.00 27.29
CA ALA A 525 11.60 -2.01 27.87
C ALA A 525 12.66 -2.33 26.80
N VAL A 526 13.77 -1.60 26.85
CA VAL A 526 14.91 -1.86 25.98
C VAL A 526 15.41 -3.28 26.20
N ASN A 527 15.63 -4.01 25.12
CA ASN A 527 16.14 -5.37 25.14
C ASN A 527 17.28 -5.53 24.12
N ASP A 528 17.93 -6.68 24.10
CA ASP A 528 19.11 -6.95 23.28
C ASP A 528 18.81 -7.62 21.93
N ARG A 529 17.53 -7.86 21.61
CA ARG A 529 17.09 -8.60 20.42
C ARG A 529 16.33 -7.76 19.40
N ARG A 530 15.46 -6.85 19.86
CA ARG A 530 14.56 -6.08 18.99
C ARG A 530 14.50 -4.61 19.41
N ALA A 531 14.45 -3.71 18.44
CA ALA A 531 14.32 -2.28 18.68
C ALA A 531 12.90 -1.94 19.19
N SER A 532 12.81 -1.12 20.25
CA SER A 532 11.52 -0.62 20.73
C SER A 532 11.00 0.47 19.80
N PHE A 533 9.80 0.26 19.24
CA PHE A 533 9.15 1.14 18.29
C PHE A 533 7.77 1.53 18.80
N LEU A 534 7.36 2.77 18.61
CA LEU A 534 6.03 3.28 18.94
C LEU A 534 5.23 3.48 17.66
N GLY A 535 4.54 2.42 17.21
CA GLY A 535 3.87 2.35 15.91
C GLY A 535 2.61 3.18 15.81
N GLU A 536 1.97 3.52 16.97
CA GLU A 536 0.83 4.44 17.00
C GLU A 536 0.72 5.12 18.37
N PHE A 537 0.47 6.45 18.35
CA PHE A 537 0.13 7.22 19.53
C PHE A 537 -0.55 8.55 19.16
N GLY A 538 -1.09 9.23 20.15
CA GLY A 538 -1.71 10.55 19.99
C GLY A 538 -3.18 10.46 19.62
N GLY A 539 -3.54 10.57 18.38
CA GLY A 539 -4.92 10.50 17.93
C GLY A 539 -5.78 11.66 18.42
N LEU A 540 -5.19 12.86 18.52
CA LEU A 540 -5.84 14.05 19.08
C LEU A 540 -6.97 14.53 18.15
N GLY A 541 -8.23 14.36 18.56
CA GLY A 541 -9.40 14.77 17.79
C GLY A 541 -9.59 16.28 17.82
N HIS A 542 -9.75 16.89 16.64
CA HIS A 542 -10.14 18.29 16.47
C HIS A 542 -10.98 18.46 15.20
N ALA A 543 -12.26 18.71 15.37
CA ALA A 543 -13.18 18.96 14.26
C ALA A 543 -13.10 20.41 13.80
N VAL A 544 -12.83 20.62 12.51
CA VAL A 544 -12.84 21.96 11.89
C VAL A 544 -14.18 22.17 11.21
N SER A 545 -14.90 23.23 11.59
CA SER A 545 -16.22 23.54 11.03
C SER A 545 -16.15 23.64 9.49
N ASN A 546 -17.14 23.08 8.81
CA ASN A 546 -17.28 22.97 7.35
C ASN A 546 -16.23 22.08 6.65
N HIS A 547 -15.34 21.41 7.39
CA HIS A 547 -14.32 20.50 6.86
C HIS A 547 -14.45 19.08 7.43
N VAL A 548 -15.62 18.71 7.95
CA VAL A 548 -15.92 17.40 8.52
C VAL A 548 -16.80 16.62 7.56
N TRP A 549 -16.50 15.32 7.40
CA TRP A 549 -17.34 14.40 6.66
C TRP A 549 -18.74 14.33 7.25
N GLN A 550 -19.74 14.63 6.44
CA GLN A 550 -21.13 14.64 6.89
C GLN A 550 -21.75 13.25 6.72
N SER A 551 -21.91 12.55 7.83
CA SER A 551 -22.61 11.28 7.91
C SER A 551 -23.47 11.22 9.17
N GLU A 552 -24.28 10.17 9.30
CA GLU A 552 -25.07 9.91 10.52
C GLU A 552 -24.19 9.43 11.70
N ARG A 553 -22.90 9.16 11.46
CA ARG A 553 -21.96 8.66 12.46
C ARG A 553 -21.43 9.80 13.33
N LYS A 554 -21.20 9.50 14.62
CA LYS A 554 -20.60 10.45 15.55
C LYS A 554 -19.14 10.74 15.15
N ILE A 555 -18.79 12.02 15.13
CA ILE A 555 -17.42 12.50 15.01
C ILE A 555 -16.63 12.09 16.25
N TRP A 556 -15.38 11.64 16.08
CA TRP A 556 -14.58 11.17 17.20
C TRP A 556 -13.08 11.35 16.98
N GLY A 557 -12.33 11.32 18.09
CA GLY A 557 -10.88 11.16 18.17
C GLY A 557 -10.58 10.42 19.47
N TYR A 558 -9.35 9.98 19.65
CA TYR A 558 -9.00 9.19 20.82
C TYR A 558 -9.05 10.02 22.11
N GLN A 559 -9.70 9.47 23.16
CA GLN A 559 -9.79 10.00 24.52
C GLN A 559 -10.39 11.41 24.67
N GLY A 560 -11.48 11.68 23.96
CA GLY A 560 -12.22 12.94 24.07
C GLY A 560 -11.56 14.09 23.30
N MET A 561 -12.27 15.21 23.21
CA MET A 561 -11.85 16.38 22.45
C MET A 561 -11.89 17.67 23.28
N GLU A 562 -12.02 17.60 24.61
CA GLU A 562 -12.15 18.77 25.48
C GLU A 562 -10.86 19.62 25.45
N ASP A 563 -9.72 18.99 25.68
CA ASP A 563 -8.40 19.66 25.66
C ASP A 563 -7.98 20.15 24.27
N THR A 564 -8.61 19.63 23.21
CA THR A 564 -8.30 19.89 21.82
C THR A 564 -9.41 20.65 21.08
N ALA A 565 -10.35 21.23 21.81
CA ALA A 565 -11.49 21.96 21.25
C ALA A 565 -11.06 23.23 20.47
N THR A 566 -9.94 23.83 20.85
CA THR A 566 -9.33 24.95 20.13
C THR A 566 -8.01 24.56 19.47
N ARG A 567 -7.58 25.32 18.46
CA ARG A 567 -6.28 25.08 17.78
C ARG A 567 -5.10 25.28 18.73
N GLU A 568 -5.19 26.23 19.67
CA GLU A 568 -4.16 26.48 20.69
C GLU A 568 -4.08 25.30 21.68
N GLY A 569 -5.24 24.80 22.14
CA GLY A 569 -5.31 23.62 23.01
C GLY A 569 -4.78 22.37 22.31
N LEU A 570 -5.16 22.17 21.05
CA LEU A 570 -4.67 21.09 20.21
C LEU A 570 -3.14 21.13 20.08
N LEU A 571 -2.56 22.29 19.70
CA LEU A 571 -1.11 22.46 19.57
C LEU A 571 -0.40 22.24 20.90
N LYS A 572 -0.92 22.81 21.99
CA LYS A 572 -0.33 22.64 23.34
C LYS A 572 -0.29 21.16 23.74
N THR A 573 -1.40 20.44 23.55
CA THR A 573 -1.48 19.01 23.88
C THR A 573 -0.52 18.19 23.01
N TYR A 574 -0.46 18.49 21.72
CA TYR A 574 0.48 17.85 20.78
C TYR A 574 1.94 18.03 21.23
N LEU A 575 2.36 19.27 21.51
CA LEU A 575 3.72 19.56 21.94
C LEU A 575 4.08 18.84 23.25
N GLY A 576 3.12 18.73 24.19
CA GLY A 576 3.31 17.96 25.42
C GLY A 576 3.50 16.46 25.17
N LEU A 577 2.87 15.88 24.13
CA LEU A 577 3.15 14.50 23.71
C LEU A 577 4.53 14.39 23.06
N MET A 578 4.95 15.38 22.26
CA MET A 578 6.28 15.38 21.63
C MET A 578 7.41 15.49 22.66
N ASP A 579 7.23 16.23 23.75
CA ASP A 579 8.20 16.27 24.86
C ASP A 579 8.33 14.88 25.53
N GLN A 580 7.23 14.16 25.72
CA GLN A 580 7.28 12.80 26.25
C GLN A 580 7.97 11.83 25.25
N VAL A 581 7.69 11.93 23.95
CA VAL A 581 8.40 11.15 22.91
C VAL A 581 9.90 11.43 22.94
N LYS A 582 10.31 12.69 23.13
CA LYS A 582 11.70 13.09 23.26
C LYS A 582 12.40 12.38 24.42
N ASP A 583 11.73 12.32 25.58
CA ASP A 583 12.26 11.64 26.77
C ASP A 583 12.40 10.12 26.54
N LEU A 584 11.42 9.50 25.86
CA LEU A 584 11.48 8.09 25.47
C LEU A 584 12.59 7.83 24.45
N ALA A 585 12.76 8.71 23.48
CA ALA A 585 13.81 8.61 22.46
C ALA A 585 15.21 8.65 23.11
N ALA A 586 15.43 9.53 24.10
CA ALA A 586 16.66 9.56 24.87
C ALA A 586 16.91 8.28 25.68
N LYS A 587 15.84 7.58 26.11
CA LYS A 587 15.89 6.33 26.89
C LYS A 587 15.96 5.06 26.04
N GLY A 588 15.74 5.11 24.72
CA GLY A 588 15.87 3.92 23.88
C GLY A 588 14.77 3.69 22.86
N LEU A 589 13.74 4.53 22.78
CA LEU A 589 12.74 4.44 21.72
C LEU A 589 13.41 4.70 20.37
N ALA A 590 13.30 3.75 19.44
CA ALA A 590 14.03 3.79 18.17
C ALA A 590 13.33 4.61 17.08
N GLY A 591 12.01 4.81 17.18
CA GLY A 591 11.21 5.60 16.25
C GLY A 591 9.76 5.69 16.71
N SER A 592 8.96 6.59 16.10
CA SER A 592 7.58 6.81 16.52
C SER A 592 6.66 7.29 15.39
N VAL A 593 5.36 6.95 15.49
CA VAL A 593 4.32 7.26 14.50
C VAL A 593 3.13 7.93 15.18
N TYR A 594 2.88 9.20 14.85
CA TYR A 594 1.71 9.92 15.32
C TYR A 594 0.47 9.58 14.49
N THR A 595 -0.67 9.35 15.10
CA THR A 595 -1.96 9.13 14.45
C THR A 595 -2.72 10.45 14.33
N GLN A 596 -2.94 11.04 13.13
CA GLN A 596 -2.57 10.54 11.82
C GLN A 596 -2.34 11.68 10.80
N THR A 597 -2.07 11.35 9.54
CA THR A 597 -1.80 12.34 8.48
C THR A 597 -3.01 13.22 8.18
N THR A 598 -4.15 12.61 7.92
CA THR A 598 -5.40 13.32 7.58
C THR A 598 -6.55 12.80 8.41
N ASP A 599 -7.59 13.58 8.59
CA ASP A 599 -8.89 13.04 8.99
C ASP A 599 -9.33 11.99 7.96
N VAL A 600 -10.11 11.01 8.43
CA VAL A 600 -10.76 10.04 7.55
C VAL A 600 -12.20 9.89 8.00
N GLU A 601 -13.14 10.29 7.15
CA GLU A 601 -14.57 10.28 7.46
C GLU A 601 -14.89 10.96 8.81
N ASN A 602 -15.41 10.21 9.78
CA ASN A 602 -15.77 10.73 11.10
C ASN A 602 -14.62 10.70 12.12
N GLU A 603 -13.47 10.17 11.76
CA GLU A 603 -12.26 10.18 12.58
C GLU A 603 -11.47 11.47 12.33
N VAL A 604 -11.54 12.42 13.29
CA VAL A 604 -11.04 13.80 13.11
C VAL A 604 -9.73 14.06 13.86
N ASN A 605 -8.81 13.13 13.83
CA ASN A 605 -7.51 13.19 14.52
C ASN A 605 -6.30 13.39 13.56
N GLY A 606 -6.58 13.75 12.30
CA GLY A 606 -5.54 14.07 11.34
C GLY A 606 -4.82 15.39 11.60
N LEU A 607 -3.60 15.52 11.07
CA LEU A 607 -2.92 16.82 10.96
C LEU A 607 -3.66 17.72 9.98
N LEU A 608 -4.17 17.14 8.89
CA LEU A 608 -4.98 17.80 7.85
C LEU A 608 -6.45 17.40 8.00
N THR A 609 -7.35 18.29 7.60
CA THR A 609 -8.77 17.94 7.39
C THR A 609 -8.93 16.92 6.26
N TYR A 610 -10.07 16.20 6.21
CA TYR A 610 -10.29 15.15 5.23
C TYR A 610 -10.25 15.67 3.77
N ASP A 611 -10.68 16.89 3.54
CA ASP A 611 -10.61 17.57 2.24
C ASP A 611 -9.25 18.24 1.95
N ARG A 612 -8.26 18.10 2.84
CA ARG A 612 -6.90 18.68 2.76
C ARG A 612 -6.85 20.20 2.74
N LYS A 613 -7.97 20.88 2.94
CA LYS A 613 -8.04 22.37 2.85
C LYS A 613 -7.46 23.06 4.09
N VAL A 614 -7.35 22.38 5.23
CA VAL A 614 -6.83 22.98 6.47
C VAL A 614 -5.76 22.09 7.12
N LEU A 615 -4.55 22.64 7.28
CA LEU A 615 -3.57 22.11 8.22
C LEU A 615 -3.94 22.63 9.62
N LYS A 616 -4.26 21.74 10.54
CA LYS A 616 -4.78 22.08 11.88
C LYS A 616 -3.74 22.68 12.82
N TYR A 617 -2.47 22.51 12.51
CA TYR A 617 -1.32 22.87 13.33
C TYR A 617 -0.44 23.92 12.68
N ASP A 618 0.35 24.62 13.49
CA ASP A 618 1.46 25.44 12.98
C ASP A 618 2.63 24.53 12.57
N ALA A 619 2.96 24.52 11.29
CA ALA A 619 4.00 23.65 10.73
C ALA A 619 5.41 23.95 11.28
N ALA A 620 5.70 25.22 11.61
CA ALA A 620 7.01 25.60 12.15
C ALA A 620 7.17 25.11 13.61
N ALA A 621 6.11 25.19 14.40
CA ALA A 621 6.07 24.65 15.75
C ALA A 621 6.26 23.12 15.76
N LEU A 622 5.56 22.40 14.85
CA LEU A 622 5.74 20.97 14.70
C LEU A 622 7.19 20.63 14.31
N ARG A 623 7.72 21.27 13.27
CA ARG A 623 9.10 21.05 12.81
C ARG A 623 10.11 21.23 13.93
N LYS A 624 9.98 22.29 14.74
CA LYS A 624 10.87 22.56 15.87
C LYS A 624 10.82 21.44 16.90
N ALA A 625 9.63 20.96 17.27
CA ALA A 625 9.46 19.86 18.22
C ALA A 625 10.07 18.56 17.66
N HIS A 626 9.80 18.24 16.41
CA HIS A 626 10.33 17.03 15.76
C HIS A 626 11.85 17.02 15.66
N GLN A 627 12.46 18.15 15.29
CA GLN A 627 13.92 18.28 15.27
C GLN A 627 14.54 18.08 16.66
N SER A 628 13.86 18.57 17.71
CA SER A 628 14.29 18.35 19.10
C SER A 628 14.28 16.86 19.51
N ILE A 629 13.28 16.09 19.04
CA ILE A 629 13.20 14.64 19.28
C ILE A 629 14.34 13.93 18.56
N ILE A 630 14.53 14.21 17.27
CA ILE A 630 15.58 13.58 16.44
C ILE A 630 16.97 13.88 17.07
N SER A 631 17.23 15.13 17.44
CA SER A 631 18.50 15.51 18.08
C SER A 631 18.72 14.79 19.41
N ALA A 632 17.69 14.67 20.25
CA ALA A 632 17.78 13.95 21.51
C ALA A 632 18.04 12.44 21.32
N ALA A 633 17.43 11.83 20.32
CA ALA A 633 17.64 10.43 19.98
C ALA A 633 19.07 10.16 19.49
N GLU A 634 19.59 11.05 18.66
CA GLU A 634 20.92 10.93 18.04
C GLU A 634 22.07 11.45 18.92
N GLY A 635 21.73 12.01 20.09
CA GLY A 635 22.74 12.53 21.06
C GLY A 635 23.41 13.81 20.59
N ARG A 636 22.70 14.60 19.75
CA ARG A 636 23.16 15.90 19.24
C ARG A 636 22.55 17.07 20.01
#